data_55729f2b5465e79c7f4163eb108883ea
#
_entry.id   55729f2b5465e79c7f4163eb108883ea
#
_cell.length_a   1.000
_cell.length_b   1.000
_cell.length_c   1.000
_cell.angle_alpha   90.00
_cell.angle_beta   90.00
_cell.angle_gamma   90.00
#
_symmetry.space_group_name_H-M   'P 1'
#
loop_
_entity.id
_entity.type
_entity.pdbx_description
1 polymer ?
#
loop_
_entity_poly.entity_id
_entity_poly.type
_entity_poly.pdbx_seq_one_letter_code
_entity_poly.pdbx_strand_id
1 'polypeptide(L)'
;MDGEALLQGLNDAQVRAVASPAASLRILAGAGSGKTRVLTRRIAHRAATGSLDPRHVLAVTFTRKAAGELTQRLRALGLRDTVAAGTFHAIAYTALRTRWHDRDIRPPTVLDRKVGFVARVLPASITRRGVSALDIVSEIEWAKARLVEPADYPDAARAANRRVAIDLPTVAEVFERYEAAKRQRRMVDFDDLLRLCRRDLTDDTEFAAAQRWRFRHFFVDEFQDVNPLQQSLLHAWLDDRHDVCVVGDPNQAIYAWNGADASYLHDFEREHPGAETVRLDRNYRSSPQILAVANCVLDRGAGGALVATRPDGPVPTVRSHADDRAEARAIARSIRDAHAPGSAWSDQAVLVRTHAQTALIEEALHDATIPFRARGSSGLLDRPEVRQAVRDLGGGRSYADTLADLAELTAAAGDTDRGANLGALLRLAHDYQSVDDRPSPAGFVAWLTDTTAEQPDAAGDAVELVTFHAAKGLEWPVVHLAGLEQGLVPISYARTREALAEERRLLYVAITRAQRALHLNWAQQRTFGERRMSREPSLHLEDIDETCARLRDPQGRRPPASPRKRRPTGPRSAPDDVLVALKAWRAGMARRAAVPAYVIFHDRTLEAVAAARPRTHDQLLALPGLGPVKVNRYGDELLDVVATHGG
;
A
#
# COMPACT_ATOMS: atom_id res chain seq x y z
N MET A 1 15.75 0.71 -37.70
CA MET A 1 15.96 1.66 -36.59
C MET A 1 17.41 1.60 -36.19
N ASP A 2 18.07 2.75 -36.02
CA ASP A 2 19.48 2.79 -35.61
C ASP A 2 19.57 2.51 -34.09
N GLY A 3 20.40 1.53 -33.71
CA GLY A 3 20.61 1.16 -32.33
C GLY A 3 21.18 2.31 -31.47
N GLU A 4 22.05 3.14 -32.05
CA GLU A 4 22.63 4.30 -31.38
C GLU A 4 21.61 5.39 -31.10
N ALA A 5 20.63 5.61 -31.98
CA ALA A 5 19.57 6.58 -31.78
C ALA A 5 18.69 6.22 -30.56
N LEU A 6 18.59 4.93 -30.23
CA LEU A 6 17.85 4.45 -29.07
C LEU A 6 18.55 4.75 -27.72
N LEU A 7 19.84 5.06 -27.73
CA LEU A 7 20.63 5.43 -26.56
C LEU A 7 20.60 6.94 -26.28
N GLN A 8 20.17 7.75 -27.24
CA GLN A 8 20.14 9.21 -27.09
C GLN A 8 19.22 9.67 -25.95
N GLY A 9 19.69 10.62 -25.16
CA GLY A 9 18.97 11.20 -24.02
C GLY A 9 18.82 10.25 -22.82
N LEU A 10 19.58 9.14 -22.79
CA LEU A 10 19.77 8.29 -21.60
C LEU A 10 21.03 8.74 -20.86
N ASN A 11 21.01 8.55 -19.52
CA ASN A 11 22.24 8.68 -18.73
C ASN A 11 23.07 7.38 -18.79
N ASP A 12 24.33 7.43 -18.30
CA ASP A 12 25.28 6.31 -18.39
C ASP A 12 24.74 5.00 -17.80
N ALA A 13 24.04 5.04 -16.68
CA ALA A 13 23.45 3.85 -16.06
C ALA A 13 22.29 3.29 -16.91
N GLN A 14 21.47 4.17 -17.48
CA GLN A 14 20.41 3.78 -18.40
C GLN A 14 20.99 3.21 -19.70
N VAL A 15 22.06 3.81 -20.24
CA VAL A 15 22.79 3.29 -21.43
C VAL A 15 23.32 1.89 -21.13
N ARG A 16 24.01 1.69 -20.00
CA ARG A 16 24.48 0.35 -19.60
C ARG A 16 23.34 -0.65 -19.54
N ALA A 17 22.21 -0.31 -18.91
CA ALA A 17 21.07 -1.21 -18.81
C ALA A 17 20.45 -1.55 -20.19
N VAL A 18 20.38 -0.58 -21.11
CA VAL A 18 19.81 -0.77 -22.45
C VAL A 18 20.76 -1.58 -23.35
N ALA A 19 22.05 -1.26 -23.35
CA ALA A 19 23.05 -1.85 -24.24
C ALA A 19 23.70 -3.12 -23.67
N SER A 20 23.46 -3.51 -22.42
CA SER A 20 24.05 -4.70 -21.80
C SER A 20 23.82 -5.95 -22.68
N PRO A 21 24.86 -6.74 -22.97
CA PRO A 21 24.75 -8.00 -23.72
C PRO A 21 24.27 -9.17 -22.85
N ALA A 22 24.15 -8.96 -21.52
CA ALA A 22 23.78 -10.02 -20.59
C ALA A 22 22.41 -10.60 -20.92
N ALA A 23 22.30 -11.92 -20.97
CA ALA A 23 21.05 -12.64 -21.16
C ALA A 23 20.15 -12.46 -19.94
N SER A 24 20.71 -12.66 -18.73
CA SER A 24 20.02 -12.36 -17.48
C SER A 24 20.44 -10.98 -16.96
N LEU A 25 19.47 -10.09 -16.79
CA LEU A 25 19.71 -8.72 -16.31
C LEU A 25 18.72 -8.32 -15.23
N ARG A 26 19.24 -7.88 -14.09
CA ARG A 26 18.45 -7.21 -13.05
C ARG A 26 18.67 -5.72 -13.08
N ILE A 27 17.60 -4.94 -13.22
CA ILE A 27 17.63 -3.48 -13.17
C ILE A 27 16.96 -3.00 -11.87
N LEU A 28 17.77 -2.55 -10.92
CA LEU A 28 17.30 -1.94 -9.68
C LEU A 28 17.05 -0.45 -9.94
N ALA A 29 15.79 -0.08 -10.06
CA ALA A 29 15.38 1.21 -10.59
C ALA A 29 14.45 1.92 -9.60
N GLY A 30 14.95 2.90 -8.87
CA GLY A 30 14.18 3.66 -7.89
C GLY A 30 13.00 4.45 -8.48
N ALA A 31 12.21 5.08 -7.61
CA ALA A 31 11.09 5.92 -8.04
C ALA A 31 11.55 6.99 -9.04
N GLY A 32 10.80 7.18 -10.14
CA GLY A 32 11.09 8.22 -11.12
C GLY A 32 12.40 8.07 -11.89
N SER A 33 13.07 6.90 -11.86
CA SER A 33 14.34 6.66 -12.57
C SER A 33 14.18 6.28 -14.05
N GLY A 34 12.94 6.12 -14.52
CA GLY A 34 12.65 5.77 -15.91
C GLY A 34 12.63 4.27 -16.20
N LYS A 35 12.19 3.43 -15.23
CA LYS A 35 12.04 1.98 -15.35
C LYS A 35 11.49 1.54 -16.71
N THR A 36 10.26 1.92 -17.02
CA THR A 36 9.56 1.52 -18.25
C THR A 36 10.25 2.06 -19.51
N ARG A 37 10.87 3.26 -19.43
CA ARG A 37 11.66 3.83 -20.53
C ARG A 37 12.88 2.97 -20.85
N VAL A 38 13.61 2.52 -19.84
CA VAL A 38 14.79 1.67 -20.00
C VAL A 38 14.39 0.30 -20.54
N LEU A 39 13.32 -0.30 -19.96
CA LEU A 39 12.81 -1.61 -20.40
C LEU A 39 12.42 -1.60 -21.88
N THR A 40 11.61 -0.61 -22.32
CA THR A 40 11.16 -0.51 -23.71
C THR A 40 12.31 -0.22 -24.69
N ARG A 41 13.26 0.65 -24.30
CA ARG A 41 14.43 0.94 -25.11
C ARG A 41 15.40 -0.25 -25.21
N ARG A 42 15.54 -1.06 -24.13
CA ARG A 42 16.32 -2.30 -24.18
C ARG A 42 15.73 -3.29 -25.19
N ILE A 43 14.41 -3.50 -25.16
CA ILE A 43 13.75 -4.37 -26.14
C ILE A 43 14.01 -3.86 -27.56
N ALA A 44 13.81 -2.56 -27.80
CA ALA A 44 13.99 -1.96 -29.12
C ALA A 44 15.46 -1.99 -29.57
N HIS A 45 16.42 -1.72 -28.69
CA HIS A 45 17.85 -1.75 -28.97
C HIS A 45 18.32 -3.17 -29.35
N ARG A 46 17.92 -4.17 -28.54
CA ARG A 46 18.24 -5.57 -28.83
C ARG A 46 17.63 -6.05 -30.15
N ALA A 47 16.42 -5.58 -30.49
CA ALA A 47 15.82 -5.85 -31.80
C ALA A 47 16.57 -5.18 -32.95
N ALA A 48 16.98 -3.91 -32.78
CA ALA A 48 17.74 -3.17 -33.80
C ALA A 48 19.14 -3.74 -34.03
N THR A 49 19.78 -4.26 -33.00
CA THR A 49 21.10 -4.92 -33.08
C THR A 49 21.03 -6.39 -33.49
N GLY A 50 19.83 -6.94 -33.71
CA GLY A 50 19.64 -8.35 -34.11
C GLY A 50 19.89 -9.36 -32.98
N SER A 51 20.05 -8.91 -31.72
CA SER A 51 20.28 -9.80 -30.58
C SER A 51 19.01 -10.42 -30.01
N LEU A 52 17.82 -10.02 -30.49
CA LEU A 52 16.54 -10.68 -30.26
C LEU A 52 15.59 -10.48 -31.46
N ASP A 53 14.66 -11.41 -31.63
CA ASP A 53 13.51 -11.25 -32.54
C ASP A 53 12.30 -10.75 -31.73
N PRO A 54 11.73 -9.57 -32.02
CA PRO A 54 10.60 -9.01 -31.29
C PRO A 54 9.36 -9.93 -31.21
N ARG A 55 9.19 -10.83 -32.21
CA ARG A 55 8.09 -11.81 -32.24
C ARG A 55 8.19 -12.85 -31.16
N HIS A 56 9.39 -13.05 -30.61
CA HIS A 56 9.67 -13.99 -29.52
C HIS A 56 9.83 -13.32 -28.15
N VAL A 57 9.45 -12.04 -28.04
CA VAL A 57 9.50 -11.28 -26.78
C VAL A 57 8.19 -11.40 -26.03
N LEU A 58 8.29 -11.68 -24.74
CA LEU A 58 7.22 -11.57 -23.76
C LEU A 58 7.56 -10.47 -22.75
N ALA A 59 6.78 -9.38 -22.74
CA ALA A 59 6.91 -8.29 -21.80
C ALA A 59 5.72 -8.31 -20.80
N VAL A 60 6.01 -8.53 -19.54
CA VAL A 60 4.99 -8.71 -18.48
C VAL A 60 4.99 -7.56 -17.50
N THR A 61 3.80 -7.10 -17.13
CA THR A 61 3.58 -6.08 -16.09
C THR A 61 2.35 -6.42 -15.24
N PHE A 62 2.07 -5.62 -14.20
CA PHE A 62 1.03 -5.96 -13.22
C PHE A 62 -0.36 -5.41 -13.54
N THR A 63 -0.47 -4.32 -14.29
CA THR A 63 -1.76 -3.69 -14.57
C THR A 63 -2.03 -3.57 -16.07
N ARG A 64 -3.32 -3.63 -16.45
CA ARG A 64 -3.73 -3.42 -17.84
C ARG A 64 -3.30 -2.05 -18.38
N LYS A 65 -3.31 -1.02 -17.52
CA LYS A 65 -2.86 0.33 -17.88
C LYS A 65 -1.37 0.34 -18.22
N ALA A 66 -0.52 -0.26 -17.38
CA ALA A 66 0.91 -0.36 -17.62
C ALA A 66 1.23 -1.19 -18.87
N ALA A 67 0.48 -2.27 -19.13
CA ALA A 67 0.60 -3.07 -20.34
C ALA A 67 0.26 -2.24 -21.60
N GLY A 68 -0.80 -1.44 -21.55
CA GLY A 68 -1.19 -0.52 -22.63
C GLY A 68 -0.12 0.54 -22.89
N GLU A 69 0.41 1.15 -21.83
CA GLU A 69 1.50 2.13 -21.92
C GLU A 69 2.79 1.52 -22.50
N LEU A 70 3.15 0.32 -22.04
CA LEU A 70 4.30 -0.44 -22.57
C LEU A 70 4.13 -0.68 -24.07
N THR A 71 2.97 -1.18 -24.49
CA THR A 71 2.65 -1.43 -25.90
C THR A 71 2.71 -0.15 -26.73
N GLN A 72 2.15 0.96 -26.25
CA GLN A 72 2.19 2.25 -26.94
C GLN A 72 3.63 2.75 -27.12
N ARG A 73 4.46 2.63 -26.09
CA ARG A 73 5.88 3.02 -26.13
C ARG A 73 6.68 2.16 -27.13
N LEU A 74 6.44 0.84 -27.13
CA LEU A 74 7.09 -0.07 -28.08
C LEU A 74 6.69 0.25 -29.53
N ARG A 75 5.41 0.56 -29.78
CA ARG A 75 4.93 1.02 -31.09
C ARG A 75 5.59 2.33 -31.54
N ALA A 76 5.72 3.29 -30.61
CA ALA A 76 6.41 4.56 -30.89
C ALA A 76 7.91 4.35 -31.22
N LEU A 77 8.51 3.29 -30.70
CA LEU A 77 9.87 2.84 -31.01
C LEU A 77 9.94 1.92 -32.25
N GLY A 78 8.90 1.84 -33.08
CA GLY A 78 8.87 1.12 -34.35
C GLY A 78 8.64 -0.39 -34.24
N LEU A 79 8.39 -0.94 -33.05
CA LEU A 79 8.08 -2.35 -32.83
C LEU A 79 6.55 -2.57 -32.89
N ARG A 80 5.97 -2.36 -34.08
CA ARG A 80 4.53 -2.49 -34.28
C ARG A 80 4.11 -3.96 -34.23
N ASP A 81 3.18 -4.29 -33.32
CA ASP A 81 2.41 -5.55 -33.23
C ASP A 81 3.26 -6.85 -33.17
N THR A 82 4.54 -6.75 -32.85
CA THR A 82 5.46 -7.88 -32.80
C THR A 82 5.73 -8.38 -31.38
N VAL A 83 5.74 -7.49 -30.38
CA VAL A 83 6.02 -7.85 -28.99
C VAL A 83 4.73 -8.23 -28.27
N ALA A 84 4.71 -9.42 -27.65
CA ALA A 84 3.61 -9.79 -26.74
C ALA A 84 3.79 -9.05 -25.41
N ALA A 85 2.89 -8.11 -25.12
CA ALA A 85 2.89 -7.35 -23.86
C ALA A 85 1.56 -7.50 -23.14
N GLY A 86 1.58 -7.75 -21.82
CA GLY A 86 0.38 -7.96 -21.05
C GLY A 86 0.64 -8.17 -19.55
N THR A 87 -0.44 -8.47 -18.81
CA THR A 87 -0.33 -8.97 -17.44
C THR A 87 -0.13 -10.50 -17.44
N PHE A 88 0.43 -11.06 -16.37
CA PHE A 88 0.53 -12.52 -16.21
C PHE A 88 -0.80 -13.22 -16.52
N HIS A 89 -1.90 -12.72 -15.99
CA HIS A 89 -3.23 -13.28 -16.21
C HIS A 89 -3.69 -13.21 -17.66
N ALA A 90 -3.48 -12.08 -18.35
CA ALA A 90 -3.89 -11.91 -19.74
C ALA A 90 -3.10 -12.85 -20.67
N ILE A 91 -1.81 -12.99 -20.45
CA ILE A 91 -0.95 -13.89 -21.23
C ILE A 91 -1.31 -15.36 -20.99
N ALA A 92 -1.44 -15.77 -19.71
CA ALA A 92 -1.84 -17.12 -19.36
C ALA A 92 -3.23 -17.49 -19.93
N TYR A 93 -4.19 -16.57 -19.82
CA TYR A 93 -5.52 -16.78 -20.40
C TYR A 93 -5.51 -16.91 -21.92
N THR A 94 -4.71 -16.10 -22.60
CA THR A 94 -4.56 -16.18 -24.06
C THR A 94 -3.95 -17.53 -24.46
N ALA A 95 -2.89 -17.98 -23.77
CA ALA A 95 -2.27 -19.28 -24.04
C ALA A 95 -3.24 -20.45 -23.82
N LEU A 96 -3.99 -20.42 -22.73
CA LEU A 96 -5.02 -21.43 -22.41
C LEU A 96 -6.16 -21.43 -23.44
N ARG A 97 -6.64 -20.25 -23.85
CA ARG A 97 -7.70 -20.15 -24.89
C ARG A 97 -7.28 -20.80 -26.19
N THR A 98 -6.06 -20.52 -26.67
CA THR A 98 -5.51 -21.16 -27.88
C THR A 98 -5.48 -22.69 -27.70
N ARG A 99 -4.93 -23.18 -26.58
CA ARG A 99 -4.88 -24.62 -26.29
C ARG A 99 -6.27 -25.27 -26.24
N TRP A 100 -7.24 -24.64 -25.58
CA TRP A 100 -8.60 -25.15 -25.53
C TRP A 100 -9.25 -25.23 -26.89
N HIS A 101 -9.02 -24.21 -27.73
CA HIS A 101 -9.50 -24.19 -29.12
C HIS A 101 -8.87 -25.30 -29.94
N ASP A 102 -7.53 -25.44 -29.92
CA ASP A 102 -6.77 -26.40 -30.73
C ASP A 102 -7.10 -27.86 -30.37
N ARG A 103 -7.54 -28.10 -29.13
CA ARG A 103 -7.90 -29.45 -28.63
C ARG A 103 -9.40 -29.66 -28.48
N ASP A 104 -10.23 -28.78 -29.00
CA ASP A 104 -11.71 -28.82 -28.87
C ASP A 104 -12.18 -28.99 -27.41
N ILE A 105 -11.47 -28.38 -26.47
CA ILE A 105 -11.82 -28.38 -25.04
C ILE A 105 -12.78 -27.23 -24.76
N ARG A 106 -13.96 -27.53 -24.21
CA ARG A 106 -14.88 -26.47 -23.75
C ARG A 106 -14.24 -25.66 -22.63
N PRO A 107 -14.01 -24.33 -22.81
CA PRO A 107 -13.40 -23.49 -21.79
C PRO A 107 -14.22 -23.47 -20.49
N PRO A 108 -13.60 -23.43 -19.31
CA PRO A 108 -14.30 -23.16 -18.06
C PRO A 108 -14.83 -21.73 -18.02
N THR A 109 -15.87 -21.50 -17.24
CA THR A 109 -16.38 -20.15 -17.01
C THR A 109 -15.47 -19.41 -16.04
N VAL A 110 -15.01 -18.22 -16.43
CA VAL A 110 -14.19 -17.37 -15.54
C VAL A 110 -15.10 -16.69 -14.51
N LEU A 111 -14.75 -16.82 -13.25
CA LEU A 111 -15.45 -16.19 -12.13
C LEU A 111 -15.00 -14.72 -11.98
N ASP A 112 -15.88 -13.79 -12.32
CA ASP A 112 -15.64 -12.35 -12.27
C ASP A 112 -16.00 -11.72 -10.90
N ARG A 113 -16.97 -12.32 -10.17
CA ARG A 113 -17.50 -11.81 -8.89
C ARG A 113 -17.20 -12.75 -7.73
N LYS A 114 -15.93 -12.87 -7.36
CA LYS A 114 -15.43 -13.79 -6.31
C LYS A 114 -16.14 -13.58 -4.98
N VAL A 115 -16.30 -12.32 -4.51
CA VAL A 115 -16.96 -11.99 -3.23
C VAL A 115 -18.40 -12.53 -3.19
N GLY A 116 -19.19 -12.28 -4.24
CA GLY A 116 -20.57 -12.80 -4.32
C GLY A 116 -20.64 -14.32 -4.41
N PHE A 117 -19.62 -14.98 -4.95
CA PHE A 117 -19.55 -16.44 -4.99
C PHE A 117 -19.20 -17.00 -3.61
N VAL A 118 -18.20 -16.44 -2.92
CA VAL A 118 -17.84 -16.83 -1.55
C VAL A 118 -19.00 -16.60 -0.59
N ALA A 119 -19.72 -15.46 -0.69
CA ALA A 119 -20.89 -15.21 0.15
C ALA A 119 -21.97 -16.30 0.07
N ARG A 120 -22.11 -16.96 -1.08
CA ARG A 120 -23.08 -18.08 -1.27
C ARG A 120 -22.60 -19.40 -0.67
N VAL A 121 -21.31 -19.61 -0.52
CA VAL A 121 -20.73 -20.84 0.05
C VAL A 121 -20.39 -20.69 1.54
N LEU A 122 -20.44 -19.47 2.07
CA LEU A 122 -20.25 -19.19 3.49
C LEU A 122 -21.35 -19.85 4.33
N PRO A 123 -21.01 -20.59 5.38
CA PRO A 123 -21.98 -21.08 6.35
C PRO A 123 -22.72 -19.91 7.05
N ALA A 124 -24.04 -20.05 7.24
CA ALA A 124 -24.86 -19.05 7.93
C ALA A 124 -24.37 -18.75 9.36
N SER A 125 -23.70 -19.69 10.01
CA SER A 125 -23.09 -19.50 11.34
C SER A 125 -21.94 -18.50 11.32
N ILE A 126 -21.18 -18.42 10.23
CA ILE A 126 -20.06 -17.50 10.06
C ILE A 126 -20.59 -16.10 9.73
N THR A 127 -21.58 -16.01 8.83
CA THR A 127 -22.22 -14.73 8.47
C THR A 127 -22.85 -14.06 9.69
N ARG A 128 -23.48 -14.83 10.58
CA ARG A 128 -24.05 -14.32 11.85
C ARG A 128 -23.00 -13.77 12.84
N ARG A 129 -21.75 -14.19 12.73
CA ARG A 129 -20.63 -13.64 13.54
C ARG A 129 -20.07 -12.34 12.96
N GLY A 130 -20.69 -11.77 11.92
CA GLY A 130 -20.26 -10.52 11.32
C GLY A 130 -19.04 -10.61 10.40
N VAL A 131 -18.60 -11.82 10.02
CA VAL A 131 -17.46 -12.02 9.12
C VAL A 131 -17.87 -11.68 7.69
N SER A 132 -17.12 -10.82 7.05
CA SER A 132 -17.35 -10.42 5.67
C SER A 132 -16.83 -11.49 4.70
N ALA A 133 -17.59 -11.74 3.61
CA ALA A 133 -17.10 -12.55 2.50
C ALA A 133 -15.81 -11.96 1.88
N LEU A 134 -15.61 -10.66 1.97
CA LEU A 134 -14.41 -9.98 1.49
C LEU A 134 -13.16 -10.40 2.28
N ASP A 135 -13.28 -10.53 3.61
CA ASP A 135 -12.17 -10.96 4.46
C ASP A 135 -11.70 -12.37 4.07
N ILE A 136 -12.67 -13.28 3.82
CA ILE A 136 -12.39 -14.64 3.36
C ILE A 136 -11.77 -14.65 1.96
N VAL A 137 -12.28 -13.82 1.04
CA VAL A 137 -11.72 -13.69 -0.32
C VAL A 137 -10.26 -13.25 -0.25
N SER A 138 -9.93 -12.27 0.60
CA SER A 138 -8.56 -11.80 0.79
C SER A 138 -7.62 -12.92 1.26
N GLU A 139 -8.09 -13.79 2.17
CA GLU A 139 -7.31 -14.93 2.65
C GLU A 139 -7.13 -16.02 1.57
N ILE A 140 -8.19 -16.30 0.79
CA ILE A 140 -8.12 -17.25 -0.33
C ILE A 140 -7.16 -16.74 -1.41
N GLU A 141 -7.21 -15.44 -1.75
CA GLU A 141 -6.31 -14.82 -2.73
C GLU A 141 -4.85 -14.87 -2.28
N TRP A 142 -4.59 -14.53 -1.01
CA TRP A 142 -3.27 -14.64 -0.43
C TRP A 142 -2.74 -16.09 -0.48
N ALA A 143 -3.57 -17.07 -0.09
CA ALA A 143 -3.19 -18.48 -0.10
C ALA A 143 -2.86 -18.97 -1.52
N LYS A 144 -3.75 -18.66 -2.48
CA LYS A 144 -3.55 -19.06 -3.89
C LYS A 144 -2.33 -18.41 -4.52
N ALA A 145 -2.11 -17.11 -4.25
CA ALA A 145 -0.92 -16.38 -4.70
C ALA A 145 0.38 -17.02 -4.18
N ARG A 146 0.34 -17.63 -3.00
CA ARG A 146 1.49 -18.32 -2.38
C ARG A 146 1.51 -19.83 -2.59
N LEU A 147 0.67 -20.35 -3.49
CA LEU A 147 0.55 -21.79 -3.78
C LEU A 147 0.18 -22.64 -2.55
N VAL A 148 -0.53 -22.04 -1.60
CA VAL A 148 -1.02 -22.73 -0.40
C VAL A 148 -2.37 -23.36 -0.70
N GLU A 149 -2.48 -24.68 -0.44
CA GLU A 149 -3.73 -25.41 -0.57
C GLU A 149 -4.61 -25.22 0.69
N PRO A 150 -5.94 -25.47 0.59
CA PRO A 150 -6.85 -25.30 1.74
C PRO A 150 -6.39 -26.04 3.00
N ALA A 151 -5.87 -27.26 2.88
CA ALA A 151 -5.41 -28.06 4.00
C ALA A 151 -4.18 -27.45 4.72
N ASP A 152 -3.30 -26.78 3.98
CA ASP A 152 -2.05 -26.20 4.48
C ASP A 152 -2.24 -24.76 4.96
N TYR A 153 -3.40 -24.15 4.68
CA TYR A 153 -3.67 -22.75 4.98
C TYR A 153 -3.47 -22.38 6.46
N PRO A 154 -3.95 -23.17 7.45
CA PRO A 154 -3.80 -22.80 8.86
C PRO A 154 -2.35 -22.67 9.30
N ASP A 155 -1.46 -23.53 8.82
CA ASP A 155 -0.04 -23.50 9.16
C ASP A 155 0.69 -22.37 8.44
N ALA A 156 0.42 -22.19 7.16
CA ALA A 156 0.97 -21.10 6.37
C ALA A 156 0.55 -19.73 6.92
N ALA A 157 -0.72 -19.57 7.30
CA ALA A 157 -1.24 -18.33 7.87
C ALA A 157 -0.62 -18.02 9.23
N ARG A 158 -0.42 -19.04 10.10
CA ARG A 158 0.30 -18.88 11.38
C ARG A 158 1.75 -18.47 11.15
N ALA A 159 2.46 -19.13 10.26
CA ALA A 159 3.84 -18.80 9.92
C ALA A 159 4.00 -17.38 9.38
N ALA A 160 3.01 -16.91 8.61
CA ALA A 160 2.95 -15.55 8.08
C ALA A 160 2.38 -14.52 9.06
N ASN A 161 2.06 -14.91 10.32
CA ASN A 161 1.44 -14.05 11.33
C ASN A 161 0.16 -13.33 10.85
N ARG A 162 -0.63 -13.99 10.00
CA ARG A 162 -1.87 -13.40 9.48
C ARG A 162 -2.92 -13.25 10.58
N ARG A 163 -3.61 -12.13 10.56
CA ARG A 163 -4.71 -11.83 11.48
C ARG A 163 -6.02 -11.89 10.73
N VAL A 164 -6.86 -12.82 11.10
CA VAL A 164 -8.15 -13.07 10.46
C VAL A 164 -9.24 -12.93 11.51
N ALA A 165 -10.42 -12.46 11.10
CA ALA A 165 -11.55 -12.24 11.99
C ALA A 165 -12.15 -13.53 12.58
N ILE A 166 -11.79 -14.69 12.01
CA ILE A 166 -12.24 -16.02 12.45
C ILE A 166 -11.04 -16.95 12.62
N ASP A 167 -11.26 -18.11 13.22
CA ASP A 167 -10.19 -19.11 13.38
C ASP A 167 -9.73 -19.67 12.02
N LEU A 168 -8.44 -19.96 11.92
CA LEU A 168 -7.80 -20.37 10.68
C LEU A 168 -8.35 -21.68 10.10
N PRO A 169 -8.70 -22.72 10.90
CA PRO A 169 -9.35 -23.92 10.39
C PRO A 169 -10.69 -23.62 9.69
N THR A 170 -11.49 -22.72 10.22
CA THR A 170 -12.75 -22.30 9.59
C THR A 170 -12.51 -21.62 8.23
N VAL A 171 -11.46 -20.80 8.11
CA VAL A 171 -11.08 -20.22 6.79
C VAL A 171 -10.71 -21.34 5.81
N ALA A 172 -9.91 -22.33 6.25
CA ALA A 172 -9.54 -23.49 5.43
C ALA A 172 -10.75 -24.28 4.93
N GLU A 173 -11.74 -24.50 5.81
CA GLU A 173 -12.99 -25.17 5.44
C GLU A 173 -13.78 -24.38 4.39
N VAL A 174 -13.89 -23.07 4.54
CA VAL A 174 -14.57 -22.23 3.54
C VAL A 174 -13.78 -22.19 2.23
N PHE A 175 -12.47 -22.17 2.30
CA PHE A 175 -11.61 -22.24 1.12
C PHE A 175 -11.83 -23.56 0.35
N GLU A 176 -11.83 -24.70 1.03
CA GLU A 176 -12.12 -26.01 0.39
C GLU A 176 -13.53 -26.01 -0.23
N ARG A 177 -14.54 -25.52 0.47
CA ARG A 177 -15.92 -25.40 -0.07
C ARG A 177 -15.96 -24.51 -1.32
N TYR A 178 -15.19 -23.41 -1.32
CA TYR A 178 -15.06 -22.51 -2.47
C TYR A 178 -14.48 -23.24 -3.68
N GLU A 179 -13.37 -23.97 -3.49
CA GLU A 179 -12.73 -24.75 -4.55
C GLU A 179 -13.63 -25.88 -5.06
N ALA A 180 -14.30 -26.62 -4.16
CA ALA A 180 -15.25 -27.67 -4.52
C ALA A 180 -16.43 -27.11 -5.33
N ALA A 181 -17.00 -25.98 -4.93
CA ALA A 181 -18.12 -25.35 -5.63
C ALA A 181 -17.72 -24.83 -7.03
N LYS A 182 -16.49 -24.36 -7.21
CA LYS A 182 -15.96 -24.00 -8.54
C LYS A 182 -15.80 -25.24 -9.43
N ARG A 183 -15.18 -26.31 -8.90
CA ARG A 183 -15.01 -27.58 -9.64
C ARG A 183 -16.36 -28.15 -10.11
N GLN A 184 -17.35 -28.19 -9.23
CA GLN A 184 -18.70 -28.69 -9.54
C GLN A 184 -19.36 -27.92 -10.69
N ARG A 185 -19.12 -26.58 -10.77
CA ARG A 185 -19.73 -25.71 -11.77
C ARG A 185 -18.84 -25.46 -12.99
N ARG A 186 -17.70 -26.13 -13.10
CA ARG A 186 -16.69 -25.90 -14.14
C ARG A 186 -16.29 -24.44 -14.25
N MET A 187 -16.03 -23.79 -13.09
CA MET A 187 -15.59 -22.41 -13.00
C MET A 187 -14.14 -22.33 -12.57
N VAL A 188 -13.47 -21.29 -13.00
CA VAL A 188 -12.10 -20.93 -12.62
C VAL A 188 -12.07 -19.46 -12.21
N ASP A 189 -11.29 -19.12 -11.21
CA ASP A 189 -10.96 -17.72 -10.91
C ASP A 189 -9.66 -17.30 -11.62
N PHE A 190 -9.26 -16.05 -11.43
CA PHE A 190 -8.06 -15.54 -12.09
C PHE A 190 -6.78 -16.27 -11.68
N ASP A 191 -6.64 -16.64 -10.39
CA ASP A 191 -5.47 -17.40 -9.92
C ASP A 191 -5.42 -18.81 -10.52
N ASP A 192 -6.59 -19.43 -10.75
CA ASP A 192 -6.66 -20.73 -11.42
C ASP A 192 -6.14 -20.67 -12.85
N LEU A 193 -6.31 -19.56 -13.56
CA LEU A 193 -5.75 -19.41 -14.92
C LEU A 193 -4.22 -19.51 -14.91
N LEU A 194 -3.57 -18.91 -13.92
CA LEU A 194 -2.11 -19.02 -13.77
C LEU A 194 -1.71 -20.46 -13.40
N ARG A 195 -2.43 -21.08 -12.46
CA ARG A 195 -2.18 -22.48 -12.04
C ARG A 195 -2.36 -23.47 -13.18
N LEU A 196 -3.43 -23.32 -13.98
CA LEU A 196 -3.69 -24.15 -15.15
C LEU A 196 -2.61 -23.98 -16.22
N CYS A 197 -2.25 -22.73 -16.55
CA CYS A 197 -1.19 -22.46 -17.52
C CYS A 197 0.16 -23.05 -17.07
N ARG A 198 0.52 -22.88 -15.80
CA ARG A 198 1.73 -23.49 -15.21
C ARG A 198 1.69 -25.01 -15.31
N ARG A 199 0.58 -25.62 -14.88
CA ARG A 199 0.39 -27.08 -14.96
C ARG A 199 0.57 -27.58 -16.38
N ASP A 200 -0.11 -26.94 -17.35
CA ASP A 200 -0.07 -27.36 -18.73
C ASP A 200 1.34 -27.16 -19.37
N LEU A 201 2.12 -26.16 -18.92
CA LEU A 201 3.53 -26.00 -19.27
C LEU A 201 4.43 -27.08 -18.67
N THR A 202 4.03 -27.69 -17.55
CA THR A 202 4.81 -28.74 -16.89
C THR A 202 4.45 -30.14 -17.42
N ASP A 203 3.16 -30.39 -17.62
CA ASP A 203 2.64 -31.75 -17.85
C ASP A 203 2.40 -32.05 -19.33
N ASP A 204 2.31 -31.02 -20.19
CA ASP A 204 2.05 -31.13 -21.62
C ASP A 204 3.25 -30.67 -22.44
N THR A 205 4.06 -31.60 -22.88
CA THR A 205 5.31 -31.34 -23.61
C THR A 205 5.09 -30.60 -24.92
N GLU A 206 3.99 -30.86 -25.64
CA GLU A 206 3.66 -30.19 -26.90
C GLU A 206 3.29 -28.72 -26.67
N PHE A 207 2.42 -28.47 -25.70
CA PHE A 207 2.04 -27.12 -25.29
C PHE A 207 3.26 -26.33 -24.79
N ALA A 208 4.07 -26.95 -23.93
CA ALA A 208 5.29 -26.35 -23.42
C ALA A 208 6.26 -25.97 -24.56
N ALA A 209 6.51 -26.89 -25.50
CA ALA A 209 7.37 -26.63 -26.65
C ALA A 209 6.86 -25.48 -27.51
N ALA A 210 5.55 -25.42 -27.80
CA ALA A 210 4.93 -24.34 -28.56
C ALA A 210 5.07 -22.97 -27.84
N GLN A 211 4.79 -22.91 -26.54
CA GLN A 211 4.92 -21.67 -25.75
C GLN A 211 6.38 -21.23 -25.63
N ARG A 212 7.30 -22.15 -25.39
CA ARG A 212 8.73 -21.88 -25.29
C ARG A 212 9.36 -21.53 -26.65
N TRP A 213 8.86 -22.04 -27.75
CA TRP A 213 9.24 -21.57 -29.09
C TRP A 213 8.75 -20.14 -29.32
N ARG A 214 7.52 -19.83 -28.91
CA ARG A 214 6.91 -18.51 -29.07
C ARG A 214 7.61 -17.45 -28.24
N PHE A 215 7.95 -17.74 -26.97
CA PHE A 215 8.56 -16.80 -26.04
C PHE A 215 9.98 -17.23 -25.67
N ARG A 216 10.95 -16.48 -26.12
CA ARG A 216 12.38 -16.75 -25.89
C ARG A 216 13.05 -15.69 -25.02
N HIS A 217 12.53 -14.46 -25.03
CA HIS A 217 13.08 -13.31 -24.34
C HIS A 217 12.02 -12.75 -23.40
N PHE A 218 12.33 -12.71 -22.11
CA PHE A 218 11.38 -12.30 -21.08
C PHE A 218 11.77 -10.96 -20.49
N PHE A 219 10.81 -10.05 -20.36
CA PHE A 219 10.98 -8.75 -19.74
C PHE A 219 9.86 -8.57 -18.70
N VAL A 220 10.23 -8.40 -17.42
CA VAL A 220 9.25 -8.29 -16.33
C VAL A 220 9.43 -6.94 -15.64
N ASP A 221 8.41 -6.09 -15.71
CA ASP A 221 8.36 -4.81 -14.97
C ASP A 221 7.77 -5.01 -13.58
N GLU A 222 8.09 -4.12 -12.64
CA GLU A 222 7.64 -4.13 -11.24
C GLU A 222 7.90 -5.49 -10.53
N PHE A 223 9.06 -6.11 -10.79
CA PHE A 223 9.37 -7.48 -10.34
C PHE A 223 9.32 -7.68 -8.82
N GLN A 224 9.43 -6.61 -8.02
CA GLN A 224 9.26 -6.67 -6.57
C GLN A 224 7.83 -7.01 -6.10
N ASP A 225 6.83 -6.98 -7.02
CA ASP A 225 5.43 -7.30 -6.73
C ASP A 225 5.03 -8.71 -7.18
N VAL A 226 5.96 -9.48 -7.73
CA VAL A 226 5.73 -10.87 -8.16
C VAL A 226 5.42 -11.73 -6.94
N ASN A 227 4.37 -12.55 -7.06
CA ASN A 227 4.02 -13.56 -6.06
C ASN A 227 4.55 -14.95 -6.44
N PRO A 228 4.59 -15.93 -5.51
CA PRO A 228 5.07 -17.30 -5.77
C PRO A 228 4.39 -17.99 -6.95
N LEU A 229 3.09 -17.80 -7.15
CA LEU A 229 2.35 -18.38 -8.29
C LEU A 229 2.84 -17.79 -9.61
N GLN A 230 3.03 -16.48 -9.69
CA GLN A 230 3.54 -15.79 -10.88
C GLN A 230 5.00 -16.17 -11.15
N GLN A 231 5.84 -16.25 -10.11
CA GLN A 231 7.23 -16.70 -10.24
C GLN A 231 7.30 -18.14 -10.75
N SER A 232 6.45 -19.03 -10.21
CA SER A 232 6.41 -20.42 -10.66
C SER A 232 5.95 -20.57 -12.13
N LEU A 233 5.05 -19.70 -12.59
CA LEU A 233 4.64 -19.64 -13.99
C LEU A 233 5.76 -19.09 -14.89
N LEU A 234 6.46 -18.05 -14.45
CA LEU A 234 7.62 -17.51 -15.16
C LEU A 234 8.71 -18.57 -15.34
N HIS A 235 9.02 -19.34 -14.27
CA HIS A 235 9.96 -20.45 -14.34
C HIS A 235 9.49 -21.55 -15.31
N ALA A 236 8.20 -21.90 -15.32
CA ALA A 236 7.67 -22.88 -16.27
C ALA A 236 7.77 -22.44 -17.73
N TRP A 237 7.68 -21.13 -18.02
CA TRP A 237 7.95 -20.58 -19.35
C TRP A 237 9.44 -20.56 -19.69
N LEU A 238 10.29 -20.14 -18.73
CA LEU A 238 11.73 -20.04 -18.91
C LEU A 238 12.37 -21.42 -19.10
N ASP A 239 11.96 -22.41 -18.27
CA ASP A 239 12.60 -23.71 -18.18
C ASP A 239 14.12 -23.57 -17.84
N ASP A 240 15.01 -24.11 -18.64
CA ASP A 240 16.47 -24.01 -18.50
C ASP A 240 17.08 -22.75 -19.15
N ARG A 241 16.26 -21.88 -19.73
CA ARG A 241 16.72 -20.66 -20.41
C ARG A 241 16.95 -19.51 -19.44
N HIS A 242 17.88 -18.65 -19.82
CA HIS A 242 18.34 -17.55 -18.97
C HIS A 242 18.11 -16.15 -19.56
N ASP A 243 17.40 -16.03 -20.73
CA ASP A 243 17.17 -14.71 -21.32
C ASP A 243 15.97 -14.01 -20.64
N VAL A 244 16.26 -13.42 -19.50
CA VAL A 244 15.28 -12.73 -18.67
C VAL A 244 15.83 -11.39 -18.15
N CYS A 245 15.08 -10.32 -18.40
CA CYS A 245 15.37 -8.99 -17.86
C CYS A 245 14.27 -8.60 -16.89
N VAL A 246 14.63 -8.37 -15.63
CA VAL A 246 13.69 -7.92 -14.58
C VAL A 246 14.01 -6.49 -14.18
N VAL A 247 12.95 -5.70 -13.98
CA VAL A 247 13.05 -4.33 -13.49
C VAL A 247 12.21 -4.18 -12.23
N GLY A 248 12.78 -3.61 -11.18
CA GLY A 248 12.07 -3.45 -9.92
C GLY A 248 12.70 -2.45 -8.97
N ASP A 249 11.93 -2.06 -7.97
CA ASP A 249 12.35 -1.20 -6.86
C ASP A 249 12.02 -1.87 -5.52
N PRO A 250 13.01 -2.35 -4.76
CA PRO A 250 12.74 -2.96 -3.46
C PRO A 250 12.05 -1.99 -2.47
N ASN A 251 12.23 -0.66 -2.66
CA ASN A 251 11.58 0.36 -1.85
C ASN A 251 10.12 0.63 -2.25
N GLN A 252 9.63 0.02 -3.34
CA GLN A 252 8.24 0.07 -3.78
C GLN A 252 7.49 -1.27 -3.61
N ALA A 253 8.07 -2.23 -2.88
CA ALA A 253 7.42 -3.49 -2.52
C ALA A 253 6.38 -3.27 -1.41
N ILE A 254 5.11 -3.12 -1.77
CA ILE A 254 3.99 -2.77 -0.89
C ILE A 254 2.77 -3.70 -1.02
N TYR A 255 2.94 -4.90 -1.58
CA TYR A 255 1.87 -5.88 -1.80
C TYR A 255 2.12 -7.23 -1.12
N ALA A 256 2.96 -7.27 -0.06
CA ALA A 256 3.20 -8.50 0.70
C ALA A 256 1.91 -9.02 1.36
N TRP A 257 1.01 -8.14 1.78
CA TRP A 257 -0.31 -8.47 2.30
C TRP A 257 -1.16 -9.28 1.31
N ASN A 258 -0.96 -9.10 -0.01
CA ASN A 258 -1.63 -9.82 -1.10
C ASN A 258 -0.80 -10.98 -1.67
N GLY A 259 0.26 -11.39 -0.98
CA GLY A 259 1.07 -12.55 -1.31
C GLY A 259 2.30 -12.27 -2.18
N ALA A 260 2.58 -11.02 -2.58
CA ALA A 260 3.83 -10.67 -3.26
C ALA A 260 5.05 -10.99 -2.39
N ASP A 261 6.17 -11.31 -3.05
CA ASP A 261 7.42 -11.66 -2.38
C ASP A 261 8.61 -10.96 -3.02
N ALA A 262 9.04 -9.87 -2.40
CA ALA A 262 10.15 -9.06 -2.91
C ALA A 262 11.51 -9.77 -2.85
N SER A 263 11.60 -10.94 -2.19
CA SER A 263 12.82 -11.73 -2.14
C SER A 263 13.28 -12.18 -3.53
N TYR A 264 12.36 -12.43 -4.47
CA TYR A 264 12.70 -12.78 -5.85
C TYR A 264 13.55 -11.72 -6.55
N LEU A 265 13.27 -10.44 -6.32
CA LEU A 265 14.10 -9.36 -6.83
C LEU A 265 15.46 -9.32 -6.13
N HIS A 266 15.49 -9.58 -4.83
CA HIS A 266 16.73 -9.58 -4.05
C HIS A 266 17.64 -10.75 -4.43
N ASP A 267 17.05 -11.94 -4.54
CA ASP A 267 17.75 -13.21 -4.75
C ASP A 267 17.98 -13.55 -6.23
N PHE A 268 17.66 -12.64 -7.14
CA PHE A 268 17.70 -12.86 -8.59
C PHE A 268 19.05 -13.39 -9.08
N GLU A 269 20.19 -12.86 -8.57
CA GLU A 269 21.51 -13.33 -8.96
C GLU A 269 21.80 -14.76 -8.48
N ARG A 270 21.18 -15.18 -7.39
CA ARG A 270 21.28 -16.56 -6.88
C ARG A 270 20.49 -17.53 -7.77
N GLU A 271 19.32 -17.11 -8.24
CA GLU A 271 18.47 -17.91 -9.15
C GLU A 271 18.99 -17.91 -10.59
N HIS A 272 19.67 -16.84 -11.00
CA HIS A 272 20.26 -16.67 -12.33
C HIS A 272 21.77 -16.41 -12.21
N PRO A 273 22.61 -17.45 -12.02
CA PRO A 273 24.05 -17.29 -11.92
C PRO A 273 24.64 -16.60 -13.14
N GLY A 274 25.46 -15.57 -12.93
CA GLY A 274 26.02 -14.76 -14.00
C GLY A 274 25.13 -13.60 -14.47
N ALA A 275 24.00 -13.36 -13.81
CA ALA A 275 23.17 -12.20 -14.09
C ALA A 275 23.92 -10.90 -13.79
N GLU A 276 23.80 -9.94 -14.71
CA GLU A 276 24.28 -8.57 -14.48
C GLU A 276 23.25 -7.77 -13.68
N THR A 277 23.74 -6.92 -12.75
CA THR A 277 22.88 -5.95 -12.06
C THR A 277 23.28 -4.53 -12.42
N VAL A 278 22.29 -3.75 -12.88
CA VAL A 278 22.44 -2.32 -13.13
C VAL A 278 21.53 -1.54 -12.18
N ARG A 279 22.08 -0.49 -11.53
CA ARG A 279 21.30 0.42 -10.66
C ARG A 279 21.00 1.73 -11.36
N LEU A 280 19.74 2.18 -11.28
CA LEU A 280 19.28 3.48 -11.76
C LEU A 280 18.95 4.34 -10.54
N ASP A 281 19.84 5.24 -10.18
CA ASP A 281 19.77 6.08 -8.98
C ASP A 281 19.30 7.50 -9.26
N ARG A 282 19.26 7.95 -10.53
CA ARG A 282 18.81 9.30 -10.89
C ARG A 282 17.29 9.38 -11.01
N ASN A 283 16.69 10.27 -10.23
CA ASN A 283 15.26 10.54 -10.26
C ASN A 283 14.94 11.74 -11.16
N TYR A 284 14.05 11.54 -12.13
CA TYR A 284 13.60 12.55 -13.10
C TYR A 284 12.20 13.08 -12.81
N ARG A 285 11.59 12.64 -11.69
CA ARG A 285 10.21 12.96 -11.33
C ARG A 285 10.13 14.11 -10.33
N SER A 286 10.78 13.96 -9.19
CA SER A 286 10.60 14.80 -8.01
C SER A 286 11.70 15.84 -7.85
N SER A 287 11.36 16.99 -7.25
CA SER A 287 12.36 17.99 -6.86
C SER A 287 13.34 17.46 -5.81
N PRO A 288 14.56 18.03 -5.69
CA PRO A 288 15.54 17.64 -4.67
C PRO A 288 14.98 17.66 -3.24
N GLN A 289 14.11 18.64 -2.93
CA GLN A 289 13.50 18.80 -1.60
C GLN A 289 12.54 17.65 -1.26
N ILE A 290 11.70 17.24 -2.22
CA ILE A 290 10.80 16.09 -2.05
C ILE A 290 11.64 14.82 -1.89
N LEU A 291 12.67 14.66 -2.70
CA LEU A 291 13.51 13.48 -2.68
C LEU A 291 14.32 13.34 -1.40
N ALA A 292 14.77 14.47 -0.81
CA ALA A 292 15.42 14.49 0.50
C ALA A 292 14.49 13.93 1.60
N VAL A 293 13.21 14.35 1.58
CA VAL A 293 12.18 13.81 2.49
C VAL A 293 11.89 12.35 2.20
N ALA A 294 11.81 11.93 0.94
CA ALA A 294 11.62 10.51 0.59
C ALA A 294 12.79 9.64 1.08
N ASN A 295 14.03 10.10 0.88
CA ASN A 295 15.24 9.39 1.31
C ASN A 295 15.37 9.29 2.84
N CYS A 296 14.87 10.28 3.61
CA CYS A 296 14.95 10.22 5.07
C CYS A 296 14.00 9.18 5.68
N VAL A 297 12.92 8.84 4.98
CA VAL A 297 11.94 7.83 5.42
C VAL A 297 12.50 6.41 5.25
N LEU A 298 13.37 6.17 4.28
CA LEU A 298 13.93 4.84 4.01
C LEU A 298 15.04 4.45 5.02
N ASP A 299 15.14 3.16 5.31
CA ASP A 299 16.30 2.63 6.03
C ASP A 299 17.56 2.75 5.16
N ARG A 300 18.64 3.25 5.74
CA ARG A 300 19.92 3.53 5.03
C ARG A 300 20.61 2.31 4.41
N GLY A 301 20.03 1.11 4.52
CA GLY A 301 20.64 -0.16 4.08
C GLY A 301 20.06 -0.80 2.80
N ALA A 302 18.88 -0.42 2.34
CA ALA A 302 18.14 -1.29 1.40
C ALA A 302 18.17 -0.89 -0.08
N GLY A 303 18.69 0.25 -0.50
CA GLY A 303 18.53 0.62 -1.91
C GLY A 303 19.36 1.77 -2.47
N GLY A 304 20.22 2.40 -1.69
CA GLY A 304 20.93 3.63 -2.11
C GLY A 304 19.98 4.86 -2.18
N ALA A 305 20.52 6.03 -1.88
CA ALA A 305 19.76 7.28 -1.97
C ALA A 305 19.57 7.66 -3.45
N LEU A 306 18.34 8.06 -3.80
CA LEU A 306 18.08 8.61 -5.13
C LEU A 306 18.61 10.05 -5.24
N VAL A 307 19.13 10.38 -6.42
CA VAL A 307 19.66 11.70 -6.76
C VAL A 307 18.68 12.40 -7.70
N ALA A 308 18.21 13.58 -7.30
CA ALA A 308 17.31 14.37 -8.14
C ALA A 308 18.06 14.97 -9.35
N THR A 309 17.37 15.02 -10.48
CA THR A 309 17.83 15.69 -11.69
C THR A 309 16.97 16.92 -12.04
N ARG A 310 15.86 17.11 -11.34
CA ARG A 310 15.00 18.29 -11.52
C ARG A 310 15.56 19.50 -10.79
N PRO A 311 15.20 20.73 -11.21
CA PRO A 311 15.55 21.93 -10.49
C PRO A 311 14.91 21.94 -9.08
N ASP A 312 15.42 22.83 -8.22
CA ASP A 312 14.90 23.05 -6.89
C ASP A 312 13.41 23.39 -6.91
N GLY A 313 12.69 22.84 -5.94
CA GLY A 313 11.28 23.09 -5.70
C GLY A 313 11.04 23.67 -4.29
N PRO A 314 9.78 23.94 -3.94
CA PRO A 314 9.45 24.35 -2.59
C PRO A 314 9.79 23.25 -1.57
N VAL A 315 10.25 23.65 -0.39
CA VAL A 315 10.45 22.72 0.72
C VAL A 315 9.10 22.16 1.15
N PRO A 316 8.98 20.83 1.30
CA PRO A 316 7.74 20.20 1.79
C PRO A 316 7.25 20.83 3.09
N THR A 317 5.93 20.90 3.24
CA THR A 317 5.31 21.48 4.44
C THR A 317 4.70 20.39 5.30
N VAL A 318 4.93 20.45 6.63
CA VAL A 318 4.24 19.61 7.62
C VAL A 318 3.31 20.48 8.43
N ARG A 319 2.03 20.09 8.53
CA ARG A 319 0.99 20.85 9.23
C ARG A 319 0.20 19.95 10.16
N SER A 320 0.02 20.41 11.40
CA SER A 320 -0.91 19.81 12.36
C SER A 320 -2.24 20.54 12.35
N HIS A 321 -3.33 19.80 12.52
CA HIS A 321 -4.69 20.32 12.57
C HIS A 321 -5.36 19.89 13.88
N ALA A 322 -6.32 20.67 14.38
CA ALA A 322 -7.01 20.37 15.64
C ALA A 322 -7.78 19.04 15.58
N ASP A 323 -8.45 18.81 14.44
CA ASP A 323 -9.21 17.60 14.18
C ASP A 323 -9.20 17.22 12.68
N ASP A 324 -9.81 16.09 12.35
CA ASP A 324 -9.90 15.54 10.98
C ASP A 324 -10.73 16.44 10.03
N ARG A 325 -11.79 17.10 10.51
CA ARG A 325 -12.54 18.07 9.70
C ARG A 325 -11.72 19.33 9.41
N ALA A 326 -10.94 19.79 10.39
CA ALA A 326 -10.03 20.93 10.19
C ALA A 326 -8.91 20.59 9.20
N GLU A 327 -8.39 19.34 9.24
CA GLU A 327 -7.43 18.81 8.26
C GLU A 327 -8.02 18.84 6.85
N ALA A 328 -9.20 18.25 6.66
CA ALA A 328 -9.87 18.18 5.36
C ALA A 328 -10.12 19.58 4.76
N ARG A 329 -10.67 20.51 5.56
CA ARG A 329 -10.88 21.92 5.13
C ARG A 329 -9.58 22.65 4.82
N ALA A 330 -8.50 22.37 5.54
CA ALA A 330 -7.20 22.98 5.28
C ALA A 330 -6.59 22.47 3.97
N ILE A 331 -6.76 21.18 3.67
CA ILE A 331 -6.35 20.58 2.39
C ILE A 331 -7.15 21.21 1.25
N ALA A 332 -8.48 21.29 1.35
CA ALA A 332 -9.32 21.91 0.33
C ALA A 332 -8.94 23.37 0.06
N ARG A 333 -8.68 24.17 1.12
CA ARG A 333 -8.16 25.54 0.95
C ARG A 333 -6.82 25.56 0.24
N SER A 334 -5.88 24.70 0.65
CA SER A 334 -4.55 24.63 0.03
C SER A 334 -4.61 24.28 -1.46
N ILE A 335 -5.53 23.38 -1.84
CA ILE A 335 -5.79 23.01 -3.23
C ILE A 335 -6.32 24.22 -4.02
N ARG A 336 -7.29 24.94 -3.46
CA ARG A 336 -7.84 26.15 -4.09
C ARG A 336 -6.79 27.25 -4.23
N ASP A 337 -6.01 27.51 -3.18
CA ASP A 337 -4.97 28.54 -3.17
C ASP A 337 -3.85 28.25 -4.18
N ALA A 338 -3.58 26.94 -4.42
CA ALA A 338 -2.59 26.50 -5.40
C ALA A 338 -3.11 26.48 -6.84
N HIS A 339 -4.44 26.58 -7.05
CA HIS A 339 -5.06 26.59 -8.37
C HIS A 339 -4.96 27.99 -8.97
N ALA A 340 -4.06 28.16 -9.93
CA ALA A 340 -3.84 29.40 -10.66
C ALA A 340 -4.50 29.35 -12.06
N PRO A 341 -4.78 30.49 -12.69
CA PRO A 341 -5.24 30.49 -14.08
C PRO A 341 -4.27 29.72 -14.99
N GLY A 342 -4.83 28.73 -15.72
CA GLY A 342 -4.05 27.85 -16.60
C GLY A 342 -3.44 26.60 -15.93
N SER A 343 -3.61 26.41 -14.61
CA SER A 343 -3.29 25.13 -13.96
C SER A 343 -4.53 24.20 -13.98
N ALA A 344 -4.30 22.90 -14.16
CA ALA A 344 -5.36 21.92 -14.12
C ALA A 344 -5.63 21.44 -12.67
N TRP A 345 -6.90 21.14 -12.34
CA TRP A 345 -7.25 20.48 -11.09
C TRP A 345 -6.58 19.10 -10.97
N SER A 346 -6.46 18.41 -12.10
CA SER A 346 -5.78 17.11 -12.22
C SER A 346 -4.27 17.15 -11.95
N ASP A 347 -3.67 18.34 -11.83
CA ASP A 347 -2.29 18.51 -11.36
C ASP A 347 -2.14 18.25 -9.86
N GLN A 348 -3.25 18.12 -9.13
CA GLN A 348 -3.27 17.98 -7.69
C GLN A 348 -3.92 16.65 -7.27
N ALA A 349 -3.36 16.03 -6.23
CA ALA A 349 -3.92 14.83 -5.63
C ALA A 349 -3.91 14.88 -4.11
N VAL A 350 -4.93 14.28 -3.51
CA VAL A 350 -4.97 13.99 -2.08
C VAL A 350 -4.81 12.50 -1.87
N LEU A 351 -3.79 12.11 -1.12
CA LEU A 351 -3.50 10.73 -0.81
C LEU A 351 -3.84 10.42 0.65
N VAL A 352 -4.57 9.34 0.87
CA VAL A 352 -5.01 8.87 2.19
C VAL A 352 -4.52 7.45 2.44
N ARG A 353 -4.37 7.06 3.73
CA ARG A 353 -3.95 5.69 4.06
C ARG A 353 -5.10 4.69 3.90
N THR A 354 -6.30 5.07 4.27
CA THR A 354 -7.49 4.22 4.22
C THR A 354 -8.64 4.93 3.51
N HIS A 355 -9.52 4.15 2.89
CA HIS A 355 -10.70 4.70 2.23
C HIS A 355 -11.65 5.45 3.18
N ALA A 356 -11.68 5.07 4.47
CA ALA A 356 -12.50 5.75 5.46
C ALA A 356 -12.18 7.25 5.62
N GLN A 357 -10.96 7.66 5.25
CA GLN A 357 -10.56 9.06 5.30
C GLN A 357 -11.10 9.87 4.12
N THR A 358 -11.55 9.23 3.03
CA THR A 358 -11.98 9.94 1.82
C THR A 358 -13.23 10.75 2.05
N ALA A 359 -14.19 10.25 2.83
CA ALA A 359 -15.49 10.89 3.04
C ALA A 359 -15.37 12.35 3.54
N LEU A 360 -14.51 12.62 4.52
CA LEU A 360 -14.31 13.99 5.03
C LEU A 360 -13.58 14.89 4.03
N ILE A 361 -12.69 14.31 3.23
CA ILE A 361 -11.99 15.06 2.16
C ILE A 361 -12.98 15.37 1.04
N GLU A 362 -13.83 14.41 0.64
CA GLU A 362 -14.89 14.58 -0.35
C GLU A 362 -15.86 15.68 0.07
N GLU A 363 -16.35 15.65 1.32
CA GLU A 363 -17.18 16.70 1.92
C GLU A 363 -16.49 18.08 1.80
N ALA A 364 -15.23 18.18 2.23
CA ALA A 364 -14.51 19.45 2.21
C ALA A 364 -14.21 19.98 0.79
N LEU A 365 -13.97 19.11 -0.19
CA LEU A 365 -13.79 19.49 -1.59
C LEU A 365 -15.10 19.92 -2.21
N HIS A 366 -16.21 19.23 -1.89
CA HIS A 366 -17.55 19.61 -2.33
C HIS A 366 -17.95 20.99 -1.80
N ASP A 367 -17.83 21.23 -0.50
CA ASP A 367 -18.10 22.53 0.15
C ASP A 367 -17.26 23.66 -0.46
N ALA A 368 -16.05 23.30 -0.89
CA ALA A 368 -15.14 24.22 -1.55
C ALA A 368 -15.43 24.41 -3.05
N THR A 369 -16.41 23.69 -3.63
CA THR A 369 -16.74 23.69 -5.06
C THR A 369 -15.52 23.30 -5.92
N ILE A 370 -14.71 22.34 -5.45
CA ILE A 370 -13.55 21.81 -6.14
C ILE A 370 -13.94 20.48 -6.79
N PRO A 371 -13.81 20.33 -8.12
CA PRO A 371 -14.09 19.06 -8.79
C PRO A 371 -13.06 18.00 -8.36
N PHE A 372 -13.51 16.81 -7.98
CA PHE A 372 -12.65 15.72 -7.57
C PHE A 372 -13.10 14.38 -8.16
N ARG A 373 -12.17 13.42 -8.20
CA ARG A 373 -12.39 12.04 -8.60
C ARG A 373 -11.75 11.10 -7.59
N ALA A 374 -12.54 10.27 -6.94
CA ALA A 374 -12.06 9.23 -6.04
C ALA A 374 -11.69 7.97 -6.83
N ARG A 375 -10.38 7.64 -6.90
CA ARG A 375 -9.91 6.41 -7.56
C ARG A 375 -9.80 5.26 -6.57
N GLY A 376 -10.29 4.09 -6.99
CA GLY A 376 -10.20 2.87 -6.18
C GLY A 376 -11.24 2.81 -5.07
N SER A 377 -12.09 3.78 -4.95
CA SER A 377 -13.35 3.68 -4.26
C SER A 377 -14.42 3.33 -5.30
N SER A 378 -14.93 2.13 -5.30
CA SER A 378 -16.37 1.98 -5.28
C SER A 378 -16.82 2.97 -4.18
N GLY A 379 -17.73 3.90 -4.45
CA GLY A 379 -18.15 4.91 -3.48
C GLY A 379 -18.48 4.26 -2.13
N LEU A 380 -18.53 5.02 -1.05
CA LEU A 380 -18.85 4.47 0.28
C LEU A 380 -20.03 3.48 0.19
N LEU A 381 -21.02 3.78 -0.66
CA LEU A 381 -22.17 2.92 -0.94
C LEU A 381 -21.84 1.61 -1.68
N ASP A 382 -20.72 1.54 -2.34
CA ASP A 382 -20.27 0.32 -3.03
C ASP A 382 -19.53 -0.65 -2.11
N ARG A 383 -19.19 -0.25 -0.90
CA ARG A 383 -18.57 -1.11 0.10
C ARG A 383 -19.54 -2.21 0.53
N PRO A 384 -19.12 -3.50 0.52
CA PRO A 384 -20.00 -4.62 0.86
C PRO A 384 -20.68 -4.46 2.23
N GLU A 385 -19.93 -4.01 3.23
CA GLU A 385 -20.43 -3.76 4.60
C GLU A 385 -21.44 -2.61 4.64
N VAL A 386 -21.20 -1.54 3.88
CA VAL A 386 -22.10 -0.39 3.78
C VAL A 386 -23.34 -0.75 2.99
N ARG A 387 -23.21 -1.45 1.87
CA ARG A 387 -24.36 -1.97 1.10
C ARG A 387 -25.22 -2.91 1.94
N GLN A 388 -24.59 -3.74 2.75
CA GLN A 388 -25.33 -4.62 3.64
C GLN A 388 -26.07 -3.81 4.70
N ALA A 389 -25.38 -2.89 5.37
CA ALA A 389 -25.99 -2.00 6.36
C ALA A 389 -27.16 -1.21 5.74
N VAL A 390 -26.96 -0.58 4.58
CA VAL A 390 -28.02 0.16 3.86
C VAL A 390 -29.22 -0.72 3.48
N ARG A 391 -29.01 -1.97 3.07
CA ARG A 391 -30.12 -2.92 2.81
C ARG A 391 -30.89 -3.26 4.09
N ASP A 392 -30.18 -3.42 5.20
CA ASP A 392 -30.76 -3.80 6.48
C ASP A 392 -31.54 -2.63 7.12
N LEU A 393 -31.27 -1.37 6.71
CA LEU A 393 -32.00 -0.17 7.13
C LEU A 393 -33.47 -0.14 6.64
N GLY A 394 -33.84 -0.90 5.60
CA GLY A 394 -35.20 -0.89 5.02
C GLY A 394 -36.27 -1.63 5.84
N GLY A 395 -35.98 -2.16 7.03
CA GLY A 395 -36.81 -3.11 7.77
C GLY A 395 -37.96 -2.55 8.62
N GLY A 396 -38.46 -1.33 8.39
CA GLY A 396 -39.67 -0.81 9.08
C GLY A 396 -39.44 -0.35 10.55
N ARG A 397 -38.21 -0.17 10.98
CA ARG A 397 -37.80 0.33 12.31
C ARG A 397 -37.82 1.86 12.37
N SER A 398 -37.80 2.42 13.58
CA SER A 398 -37.64 3.87 13.74
C SER A 398 -36.25 4.32 13.30
N TYR A 399 -36.08 5.59 12.96
CA TYR A 399 -34.77 6.14 12.59
C TYR A 399 -33.78 6.11 13.75
N ALA A 400 -34.26 6.27 14.98
CA ALA A 400 -33.45 6.15 16.19
C ALA A 400 -32.89 4.72 16.38
N ASP A 401 -33.71 3.68 16.10
CA ASP A 401 -33.23 2.29 16.13
C ASP A 401 -32.17 2.04 15.05
N THR A 402 -32.34 2.64 13.89
CA THR A 402 -31.36 2.59 12.78
C THR A 402 -30.00 3.17 13.18
N LEU A 403 -29.98 4.31 13.85
CA LEU A 403 -28.75 4.91 14.37
C LEU A 403 -28.09 4.03 15.43
N ALA A 404 -28.89 3.45 16.33
CA ALA A 404 -28.40 2.55 17.36
C ALA A 404 -27.78 1.27 16.76
N ASP A 405 -28.45 0.65 15.78
CA ASP A 405 -27.94 -0.53 15.07
C ASP A 405 -26.62 -0.22 14.32
N LEU A 406 -26.52 0.93 13.64
CA LEU A 406 -25.30 1.35 12.96
C LEU A 406 -24.17 1.64 13.95
N ALA A 407 -24.46 2.23 15.11
CA ALA A 407 -23.48 2.48 16.15
C ALA A 407 -22.96 1.15 16.75
N GLU A 408 -23.85 0.18 16.99
CA GLU A 408 -23.48 -1.15 17.47
C GLU A 408 -22.62 -1.91 16.43
N LEU A 409 -23.01 -1.91 15.15
CA LEU A 409 -22.24 -2.51 14.06
C LEU A 409 -20.85 -1.87 13.92
N THR A 410 -20.77 -0.54 14.08
CA THR A 410 -19.50 0.20 14.05
C THR A 410 -18.62 -0.17 15.23
N ALA A 411 -19.19 -0.26 16.43
CA ALA A 411 -18.47 -0.64 17.65
C ALA A 411 -17.98 -2.10 17.58
N ALA A 412 -18.81 -3.00 17.08
CA ALA A 412 -18.45 -4.43 16.90
C ALA A 412 -17.35 -4.63 15.85
N ALA A 413 -17.28 -3.78 14.83
CA ALA A 413 -16.24 -3.84 13.80
C ALA A 413 -14.89 -3.28 14.29
N GLY A 414 -14.87 -2.52 15.39
CA GLY A 414 -13.65 -2.02 16.03
C GLY A 414 -12.79 -1.11 15.15
N ASP A 415 -11.47 -1.11 15.39
CA ASP A 415 -10.49 -0.26 14.70
C ASP A 415 -10.01 -0.93 13.37
N THR A 416 -10.96 -1.29 12.51
CA THR A 416 -10.76 -1.93 11.20
C THR A 416 -11.26 -1.02 10.07
N ASP A 417 -10.86 -1.28 8.82
CA ASP A 417 -11.40 -0.58 7.64
C ASP A 417 -12.93 -0.70 7.55
N ARG A 418 -13.48 -1.85 7.97
CA ARG A 418 -14.93 -2.05 8.09
C ARG A 418 -15.58 -1.14 9.12
N GLY A 419 -14.99 -1.03 10.32
CA GLY A 419 -15.45 -0.13 11.38
C GLY A 419 -15.37 1.33 10.95
N ALA A 420 -14.32 1.70 10.23
CA ALA A 420 -14.16 3.03 9.68
C ALA A 420 -15.18 3.36 8.59
N ASN A 421 -15.52 2.41 7.68
CA ASN A 421 -16.54 2.58 6.65
C ASN A 421 -17.96 2.65 7.25
N LEU A 422 -18.28 1.80 8.22
CA LEU A 422 -19.55 1.86 8.95
C LEU A 422 -19.66 3.14 9.79
N GLY A 423 -18.57 3.60 10.39
CA GLY A 423 -18.49 4.88 11.10
C GLY A 423 -18.71 6.08 10.16
N ALA A 424 -18.25 6.01 8.91
CA ALA A 424 -18.57 7.02 7.90
C ALA A 424 -20.08 7.03 7.56
N LEU A 425 -20.68 5.86 7.39
CA LEU A 425 -22.14 5.74 7.18
C LEU A 425 -22.94 6.27 8.37
N LEU A 426 -22.51 5.97 9.60
CA LEU A 426 -23.14 6.48 10.82
C LEU A 426 -23.07 8.01 10.91
N ARG A 427 -21.94 8.63 10.55
CA ARG A 427 -21.82 10.09 10.47
C ARG A 427 -22.82 10.68 9.48
N LEU A 428 -22.88 10.13 8.26
CA LEU A 428 -23.86 10.57 7.25
C LEU A 428 -25.31 10.41 7.75
N ALA A 429 -25.59 9.38 8.53
CA ALA A 429 -26.90 9.21 9.13
C ALA A 429 -27.20 10.29 10.19
N HIS A 430 -26.24 10.70 10.99
CA HIS A 430 -26.40 11.85 11.89
C HIS A 430 -26.54 13.18 11.15
N ASP A 431 -25.77 13.36 10.05
CA ASP A 431 -25.87 14.57 9.22
C ASP A 431 -27.26 14.68 8.58
N TYR A 432 -27.83 13.58 8.05
CA TYR A 432 -29.21 13.56 7.54
C TYR A 432 -30.24 13.93 8.62
N GLN A 433 -30.07 13.48 9.86
CA GLN A 433 -30.95 13.85 10.97
C GLN A 433 -30.97 15.36 11.22
N SER A 434 -29.90 16.08 10.88
CA SER A 434 -29.85 17.54 11.01
C SER A 434 -30.50 18.29 9.84
N VAL A 435 -30.76 17.60 8.71
CA VAL A 435 -31.32 18.17 7.48
C VAL A 435 -32.81 17.88 7.34
N ASP A 436 -33.31 16.77 7.91
CA ASP A 436 -34.70 16.33 7.81
C ASP A 436 -35.38 16.40 9.19
N ASP A 437 -36.43 17.21 9.32
CA ASP A 437 -37.23 17.38 10.54
C ASP A 437 -37.97 16.09 10.97
N ARG A 438 -38.15 15.14 10.05
CA ARG A 438 -38.82 13.84 10.27
C ARG A 438 -37.99 12.69 9.68
N PRO A 439 -36.78 12.45 10.20
CA PRO A 439 -35.88 11.49 9.61
C PRO A 439 -36.47 10.08 9.63
N SER A 440 -36.31 9.38 8.50
CA SER A 440 -36.74 8.00 8.32
C SER A 440 -35.64 7.18 7.64
N PRO A 441 -35.60 5.84 7.86
CA PRO A 441 -34.62 4.98 7.19
C PRO A 441 -34.69 5.07 5.67
N ALA A 442 -35.91 5.09 5.11
CA ALA A 442 -36.14 5.22 3.67
C ALA A 442 -35.72 6.59 3.13
N GLY A 443 -36.00 7.66 3.88
CA GLY A 443 -35.59 9.03 3.55
C GLY A 443 -34.05 9.16 3.59
N PHE A 444 -33.39 8.54 4.56
CA PHE A 444 -31.93 8.49 4.63
C PHE A 444 -31.32 7.77 3.42
N VAL A 445 -31.86 6.61 3.04
CA VAL A 445 -31.38 5.88 1.85
C VAL A 445 -31.58 6.69 0.57
N ALA A 446 -32.72 7.36 0.43
CA ALA A 446 -33.01 8.24 -0.71
C ALA A 446 -32.05 9.44 -0.75
N TRP A 447 -31.88 10.15 0.38
CA TRP A 447 -30.93 11.26 0.51
C TRP A 447 -29.48 10.83 0.26
N LEU A 448 -29.06 9.68 0.79
CA LEU A 448 -27.75 9.11 0.59
C LEU A 448 -27.50 8.80 -0.89
N THR A 449 -28.51 8.21 -1.58
CA THR A 449 -28.44 7.89 -3.00
C THR A 449 -28.38 9.16 -3.85
N ASP A 450 -29.17 10.18 -3.52
CA ASP A 450 -29.21 11.46 -4.22
C ASP A 450 -27.92 12.25 -4.04
N THR A 451 -27.43 12.36 -2.80
CA THR A 451 -26.16 13.02 -2.46
C THR A 451 -24.95 12.34 -3.10
N THR A 452 -25.03 11.03 -3.36
CA THR A 452 -23.94 10.27 -4.02
C THR A 452 -24.15 10.15 -5.53
N ALA A 453 -25.37 10.25 -6.05
CA ALA A 453 -25.68 10.25 -7.49
C ALA A 453 -25.34 11.59 -8.17
N GLU A 454 -25.29 12.68 -7.42
CA GLU A 454 -24.85 14.00 -7.90
C GLU A 454 -23.34 14.15 -8.05
N GLN A 455 -22.54 13.10 -7.76
CA GLN A 455 -21.15 13.06 -8.18
C GLN A 455 -21.08 12.59 -9.64
N PRO A 456 -21.07 13.48 -10.64
CA PRO A 456 -20.71 13.06 -11.98
C PRO A 456 -19.28 12.49 -11.86
N ASP A 457 -19.06 11.30 -12.38
CA ASP A 457 -17.75 10.93 -12.87
C ASP A 457 -17.29 12.11 -13.72
N ALA A 458 -16.53 13.00 -13.13
CA ALA A 458 -16.07 14.19 -13.82
C ALA A 458 -15.15 13.68 -14.94
N ALA A 459 -15.76 13.40 -16.10
CA ALA A 459 -15.08 13.23 -17.36
C ALA A 459 -14.45 14.59 -17.68
N GLY A 460 -13.44 15.00 -16.93
CA GLY A 460 -12.88 16.33 -17.01
C GLY A 460 -11.70 16.52 -16.05
N ASP A 461 -11.30 17.75 -15.95
CA ASP A 461 -10.23 18.20 -15.07
C ASP A 461 -10.69 18.18 -13.61
N ALA A 462 -10.10 17.33 -12.77
CA ALA A 462 -10.52 17.11 -11.39
C ALA A 462 -9.34 16.69 -10.49
N VAL A 463 -9.39 17.08 -9.22
CA VAL A 463 -8.43 16.63 -8.19
C VAL A 463 -8.57 15.13 -7.98
N GLU A 464 -7.44 14.41 -7.96
CA GLU A 464 -7.45 12.96 -7.71
C GLU A 464 -7.42 12.67 -6.20
N LEU A 465 -8.40 11.90 -5.73
CA LEU A 465 -8.44 11.39 -4.35
C LEU A 465 -8.19 9.88 -4.36
N VAL A 466 -7.07 9.45 -3.78
CA VAL A 466 -6.59 8.06 -3.89
C VAL A 466 -5.99 7.57 -2.58
N THR A 467 -5.96 6.25 -2.36
CA THR A 467 -5.18 5.67 -1.26
C THR A 467 -3.69 5.60 -1.62
N PHE A 468 -2.82 5.53 -0.61
CA PHE A 468 -1.37 5.37 -0.82
C PHE A 468 -1.04 4.17 -1.72
N HIS A 469 -1.77 3.04 -1.57
CA HIS A 469 -1.58 1.86 -2.43
C HIS A 469 -2.01 2.12 -3.87
N ALA A 470 -3.18 2.72 -4.06
CA ALA A 470 -3.71 3.01 -5.39
C ALA A 470 -2.92 4.11 -6.12
N ALA A 471 -2.13 4.91 -5.40
CA ALA A 471 -1.24 5.92 -5.96
C ALA A 471 0.01 5.32 -6.63
N LYS A 472 0.33 4.04 -6.41
CA LYS A 472 1.47 3.39 -7.06
C LYS A 472 1.32 3.41 -8.58
N GLY A 473 2.38 3.79 -9.29
CA GLY A 473 2.38 3.96 -10.74
C GLY A 473 1.81 5.30 -11.24
N LEU A 474 1.25 6.13 -10.35
CA LEU A 474 0.75 7.45 -10.68
C LEU A 474 1.73 8.55 -10.25
N GLU A 475 1.49 9.80 -10.68
CA GLU A 475 2.30 10.95 -10.28
C GLU A 475 1.55 12.26 -10.55
N TRP A 476 1.80 13.27 -9.70
CA TRP A 476 1.16 14.59 -9.81
C TRP A 476 2.14 15.71 -9.50
N PRO A 477 1.98 16.89 -10.11
CA PRO A 477 2.74 18.09 -9.76
C PRO A 477 2.66 18.43 -8.27
N VAL A 478 1.48 18.34 -7.65
CA VAL A 478 1.22 18.68 -6.25
C VAL A 478 0.52 17.51 -5.55
N VAL A 479 1.04 17.12 -4.40
CA VAL A 479 0.47 16.02 -3.60
C VAL A 479 0.23 16.49 -2.16
N HIS A 480 -0.97 16.18 -1.66
CA HIS A 480 -1.36 16.33 -0.26
C HIS A 480 -1.47 14.96 0.39
N LEU A 481 -0.66 14.68 1.41
CA LEU A 481 -0.81 13.48 2.23
C LEU A 481 -1.63 13.83 3.47
N ALA A 482 -2.69 13.07 3.73
CA ALA A 482 -3.57 13.27 4.88
C ALA A 482 -3.46 12.10 5.87
N GLY A 483 -3.64 12.38 7.16
CA GLY A 483 -3.67 11.37 8.20
C GLY A 483 -2.32 10.79 8.58
N LEU A 484 -1.27 11.62 8.60
CA LEU A 484 0.07 11.18 8.99
C LEU A 484 0.22 11.12 10.52
N GLU A 485 -0.55 10.24 11.14
CA GLU A 485 -0.53 10.00 12.58
C GLU A 485 -0.39 8.52 12.94
N GLN A 486 0.05 8.25 14.16
CA GLN A 486 0.17 6.90 14.68
C GLN A 486 -1.19 6.18 14.65
N GLY A 487 -1.17 4.93 14.17
CA GLY A 487 -2.37 4.12 13.98
C GLY A 487 -2.98 4.22 12.57
N LEU A 488 -2.58 5.24 11.78
CA LEU A 488 -2.82 5.30 10.33
C LEU A 488 -1.51 5.13 9.55
N VAL A 489 -0.44 5.83 9.94
CA VAL A 489 0.89 5.72 9.29
C VAL A 489 1.99 5.67 10.36
N PRO A 490 2.48 4.50 10.75
CA PRO A 490 2.07 3.16 10.32
C PRO A 490 0.68 2.79 10.84
N ILE A 491 -0.01 1.90 10.10
CA ILE A 491 -1.34 1.44 10.50
C ILE A 491 -1.28 0.60 11.79
N SER A 492 -2.34 0.63 12.61
CA SER A 492 -2.34 0.07 13.99
C SER A 492 -2.03 -1.43 14.07
N TYR A 493 -2.36 -2.19 13.02
CA TYR A 493 -2.11 -3.63 12.97
C TYR A 493 -0.70 -4.00 12.43
N ALA A 494 0.06 -3.07 11.87
CA ALA A 494 1.45 -3.29 11.47
C ALA A 494 2.36 -3.33 12.70
N ARG A 495 2.60 -4.52 13.25
CA ARG A 495 3.34 -4.71 14.51
C ARG A 495 4.63 -5.51 14.36
N THR A 496 4.80 -6.25 13.27
CA THR A 496 6.05 -6.95 12.98
C THR A 496 7.05 -6.02 12.32
N ARG A 497 8.31 -6.39 12.34
CA ARG A 497 9.39 -5.62 11.68
C ARG A 497 9.13 -5.49 10.19
N GLU A 498 8.69 -6.56 9.56
CA GLU A 498 8.40 -6.65 8.13
C GLU A 498 7.20 -5.75 7.76
N ALA A 499 6.11 -5.81 8.55
CA ALA A 499 4.93 -4.97 8.34
C ALA A 499 5.24 -3.48 8.53
N LEU A 500 6.04 -3.12 9.54
CA LEU A 500 6.50 -1.74 9.73
C LEU A 500 7.42 -1.26 8.60
N ALA A 501 8.26 -2.15 8.07
CA ALA A 501 9.09 -1.85 6.90
C ALA A 501 8.25 -1.66 5.64
N GLU A 502 7.15 -2.43 5.47
CA GLU A 502 6.20 -2.24 4.37
C GLU A 502 5.44 -0.90 4.49
N GLU A 503 4.95 -0.52 5.68
CA GLU A 503 4.33 0.78 5.92
C GLU A 503 5.28 1.95 5.64
N ARG A 504 6.56 1.79 5.96
CA ARG A 504 7.61 2.78 5.61
C ARG A 504 7.79 2.90 4.10
N ARG A 505 7.84 1.79 3.37
CA ARG A 505 7.88 1.78 1.90
C ARG A 505 6.61 2.40 1.31
N LEU A 506 5.47 2.15 1.92
CA LEU A 506 4.20 2.73 1.50
C LEU A 506 4.20 4.27 1.62
N LEU A 507 4.71 4.81 2.72
CA LEU A 507 4.90 6.25 2.88
C LEU A 507 5.91 6.81 1.86
N TYR A 508 7.02 6.12 1.62
CA TYR A 508 7.97 6.46 0.57
C TYR A 508 7.31 6.51 -0.82
N VAL A 509 6.48 5.51 -1.14
CA VAL A 509 5.71 5.51 -2.40
C VAL A 509 4.83 6.74 -2.48
N ALA A 510 4.07 7.07 -1.42
CA ALA A 510 3.18 8.22 -1.40
C ALA A 510 3.93 9.55 -1.59
N ILE A 511 5.06 9.75 -0.90
CA ILE A 511 5.92 10.93 -1.03
C ILE A 511 6.46 11.07 -2.46
N THR A 512 6.96 9.99 -3.05
CA THR A 512 7.54 9.98 -4.41
C THR A 512 6.51 10.09 -5.53
N ARG A 513 5.23 10.25 -5.22
CA ARG A 513 4.20 10.62 -6.21
C ARG A 513 4.24 12.10 -6.55
N ALA A 514 4.78 12.94 -5.67
CA ALA A 514 4.90 14.36 -5.88
C ALA A 514 6.06 14.70 -6.83
N GLN A 515 5.80 15.61 -7.77
CA GLN A 515 6.81 16.10 -8.70
C GLN A 515 7.42 17.43 -8.23
N ARG A 516 6.58 18.42 -7.86
CA ARG A 516 6.96 19.79 -7.57
C ARG A 516 6.75 20.19 -6.12
N ALA A 517 5.56 19.90 -5.56
CA ALA A 517 5.19 20.30 -4.21
C ALA A 517 4.57 19.13 -3.42
N LEU A 518 4.88 19.08 -2.12
CA LEU A 518 4.39 18.06 -1.19
C LEU A 518 3.92 18.72 0.11
N HIS A 519 2.69 18.39 0.50
CA HIS A 519 2.07 18.85 1.73
C HIS A 519 1.71 17.64 2.61
N LEU A 520 2.24 17.60 3.82
CA LEU A 520 2.04 16.53 4.79
C LEU A 520 1.14 17.05 5.91
N ASN A 521 0.01 16.37 6.15
CA ASN A 521 -1.00 16.80 7.09
C ASN A 521 -1.32 15.69 8.10
N TRP A 522 -1.63 16.07 9.34
CA TRP A 522 -2.09 15.18 10.38
C TRP A 522 -3.04 15.90 11.36
N ALA A 523 -3.94 15.15 11.99
CA ALA A 523 -4.93 15.66 12.93
C ALA A 523 -4.61 15.23 14.36
N GLN A 524 -4.71 16.17 15.33
CA GLN A 524 -4.51 15.89 16.77
C GLN A 524 -5.65 15.07 17.37
N GLN A 525 -6.83 15.14 16.77
CA GLN A 525 -8.00 14.35 17.14
C GLN A 525 -8.67 13.77 15.89
N ARG A 526 -9.16 12.51 16.01
CA ARG A 526 -10.00 11.89 15.00
C ARG A 526 -11.28 11.35 15.60
N THR A 527 -12.34 11.42 14.81
CA THR A 527 -13.66 10.92 15.18
C THR A 527 -13.90 9.56 14.55
N PHE A 528 -14.15 8.55 15.38
CA PHE A 528 -14.56 7.20 14.99
C PHE A 528 -15.96 6.92 15.55
N GLY A 529 -16.98 7.00 14.69
CA GLY A 529 -18.36 7.03 15.16
C GLY A 529 -18.57 8.23 16.09
N GLU A 530 -19.02 8.02 17.31
CA GLU A 530 -19.21 9.07 18.33
C GLU A 530 -17.96 9.35 19.18
N ARG A 531 -16.91 8.57 19.06
CA ARG A 531 -15.71 8.68 19.91
C ARG A 531 -14.67 9.58 19.26
N ARG A 532 -14.30 10.64 19.98
CA ARG A 532 -13.12 11.44 19.67
C ARG A 532 -11.90 10.81 20.32
N MET A 533 -10.87 10.55 19.53
CA MET A 533 -9.62 9.97 19.98
C MET A 533 -8.48 10.96 19.72
N SER A 534 -7.67 11.23 20.74
CA SER A 534 -6.42 11.97 20.58
C SER A 534 -5.44 11.12 19.78
N ARG A 535 -4.74 11.75 18.84
CA ARG A 535 -3.73 11.15 17.98
C ARG A 535 -2.38 11.81 18.19
N GLU A 536 -1.33 11.03 18.01
CA GLU A 536 0.04 11.48 17.99
C GLU A 536 0.54 11.53 16.53
N PRO A 537 1.48 12.45 16.20
CA PRO A 537 2.04 12.48 14.85
C PRO A 537 2.69 11.15 14.50
N SER A 538 2.71 10.82 13.21
CA SER A 538 3.44 9.65 12.71
C SER A 538 4.89 9.68 13.18
N LEU A 539 5.43 8.50 13.52
CA LEU A 539 6.84 8.34 13.92
C LEU A 539 7.83 8.87 12.89
N HIS A 540 7.42 8.95 11.62
CA HIS A 540 8.25 9.44 10.52
C HIS A 540 8.29 10.96 10.42
N LEU A 541 7.33 11.67 11.05
CA LEU A 541 7.23 13.12 10.91
C LEU A 541 8.37 13.87 11.61
N GLU A 542 8.98 13.32 12.65
CA GLU A 542 10.13 13.94 13.33
C GLU A 542 11.33 14.05 12.38
N ASP A 543 11.71 12.94 11.73
CA ASP A 543 12.81 12.90 10.75
C ASP A 543 12.50 13.78 9.52
N ILE A 544 11.24 13.81 9.10
CA ILE A 544 10.77 14.65 7.98
C ILE A 544 10.87 16.13 8.35
N ASP A 545 10.39 16.54 9.52
CA ASP A 545 10.48 17.94 9.99
C ASP A 545 11.91 18.41 10.13
N GLU A 546 12.80 17.59 10.69
CA GLU A 546 14.23 17.89 10.76
C GLU A 546 14.85 18.04 9.36
N THR A 547 14.45 17.19 8.42
CA THR A 547 14.92 17.29 7.03
C THR A 547 14.41 18.56 6.37
N CYS A 548 13.12 18.90 6.55
CA CYS A 548 12.55 20.14 6.05
C CYS A 548 13.22 21.39 6.69
N ALA A 549 13.53 21.34 7.97
CA ALA A 549 14.24 22.42 8.65
C ALA A 549 15.65 22.64 8.06
N ARG A 550 16.39 21.57 7.82
CA ARG A 550 17.71 21.63 7.16
C ARG A 550 17.63 22.17 5.73
N LEU A 551 16.57 21.84 4.99
CA LEU A 551 16.35 22.35 3.63
C LEU A 551 16.00 23.84 3.60
N ARG A 552 15.35 24.38 4.66
CA ARG A 552 15.04 25.83 4.78
C ARG A 552 16.25 26.65 5.18
N ASP A 553 17.17 26.09 5.95
CA ASP A 553 18.41 26.75 6.38
C ASP A 553 19.64 25.87 6.11
N PRO A 554 20.13 25.83 4.83
CA PRO A 554 21.28 25.01 4.45
C PRO A 554 22.59 25.44 5.13
N GLN A 555 22.67 26.70 5.64
CA GLN A 555 23.88 27.25 6.25
C GLN A 555 23.95 27.05 7.76
N GLY A 556 22.95 26.40 8.34
CA GLY A 556 22.99 25.92 9.73
C GLY A 556 23.05 27.04 10.77
N ARG A 557 22.51 28.22 10.47
CA ARG A 557 22.13 29.18 11.52
C ARG A 557 20.95 28.54 12.25
N ARG A 558 21.26 27.78 13.29
CA ARG A 558 20.27 27.19 14.21
C ARG A 558 19.24 28.28 14.51
N PRO A 559 17.96 28.17 14.15
CA PRO A 559 16.96 29.10 14.59
C PRO A 559 17.06 29.17 16.11
N PRO A 560 16.92 30.34 16.74
CA PRO A 560 16.78 30.37 18.17
C PRO A 560 15.63 29.43 18.50
N ALA A 561 15.93 28.41 19.25
CA ALA A 561 14.93 27.47 19.73
C ALA A 561 13.76 28.30 20.23
N SER A 562 12.56 28.13 19.65
CA SER A 562 11.34 28.71 20.21
C SER A 562 11.40 28.53 21.71
N PRO A 563 11.07 29.50 22.56
CA PRO A 563 11.36 29.41 23.98
C PRO A 563 10.61 28.21 24.56
N ARG A 564 11.23 27.06 24.48
CA ARG A 564 10.93 25.97 25.42
C ARG A 564 11.09 26.63 26.76
N LYS A 565 10.01 26.72 27.55
CA LYS A 565 10.06 27.14 28.95
C LYS A 565 11.31 26.51 29.55
N ARG A 566 12.35 27.34 29.76
CA ARG A 566 13.61 26.96 30.39
C ARG A 566 13.25 26.32 31.72
N ARG A 567 13.35 25.01 31.78
CA ARG A 567 13.56 24.35 33.07
C ARG A 567 14.97 24.79 33.52
N PRO A 568 15.16 25.18 34.77
CA PRO A 568 16.45 25.66 35.26
C PRO A 568 17.50 24.56 35.04
N THR A 569 18.58 24.93 34.38
CA THR A 569 19.77 24.08 34.29
C THR A 569 20.46 24.10 35.63
N GLY A 570 20.15 23.08 36.44
CA GLY A 570 21.07 22.64 37.48
C GLY A 570 22.28 21.95 36.83
N PRO A 571 23.39 21.79 37.53
CA PRO A 571 24.61 21.21 37.00
C PRO A 571 24.33 19.79 36.44
N ARG A 572 24.94 19.43 35.31
CA ARG A 572 24.88 18.09 34.72
C ARG A 572 25.38 17.08 35.77
N SER A 573 24.45 16.44 36.46
CA SER A 573 24.69 15.19 37.17
C SER A 573 25.02 14.09 36.17
N ALA A 574 25.82 13.11 36.58
CA ALA A 574 26.14 11.88 35.85
C ALA A 574 24.86 11.23 35.28
N PRO A 575 24.97 10.45 34.19
CA PRO A 575 23.79 9.79 33.61
C PRO A 575 23.05 9.05 34.72
N ASP A 576 21.72 9.28 34.82
CA ASP A 576 20.88 8.60 35.81
C ASP A 576 20.95 7.10 35.54
N ASP A 577 21.56 6.34 36.43
CA ASP A 577 21.80 4.90 36.30
C ASP A 577 20.50 4.14 36.05
N VAL A 578 19.39 4.64 36.60
CA VAL A 578 18.04 4.08 36.35
C VAL A 578 17.63 4.26 34.88
N LEU A 579 17.86 5.41 34.27
CA LEU A 579 17.52 5.64 32.86
C LEU A 579 18.35 4.79 31.93
N VAL A 580 19.64 4.61 32.22
CA VAL A 580 20.54 3.74 31.48
C VAL A 580 20.06 2.28 31.57
N ALA A 581 19.71 1.82 32.75
CA ALA A 581 19.21 0.46 32.98
C ALA A 581 17.86 0.22 32.27
N LEU A 582 16.93 1.18 32.33
CA LEU A 582 15.64 1.13 31.63
C LEU A 582 15.82 1.07 30.11
N LYS A 583 16.74 1.84 29.53
CA LYS A 583 17.06 1.79 28.10
C LYS A 583 17.70 0.46 27.71
N ALA A 584 18.57 -0.11 28.52
CA ALA A 584 19.17 -1.43 28.31
C ALA A 584 18.12 -2.56 28.39
N TRP A 585 17.25 -2.52 29.40
CA TRP A 585 16.11 -3.44 29.55
C TRP A 585 15.20 -3.38 28.31
N ARG A 586 14.76 -2.18 27.90
CA ARG A 586 13.93 -1.99 26.71
C ARG A 586 14.58 -2.57 25.45
N ALA A 587 15.89 -2.35 25.26
CA ALA A 587 16.63 -2.90 24.13
C ALA A 587 16.65 -4.45 24.15
N GLY A 588 16.74 -5.04 25.34
CA GLY A 588 16.62 -6.49 25.55
C GLY A 588 15.22 -7.01 25.18
N MET A 589 14.17 -6.34 25.62
CA MET A 589 12.78 -6.68 25.30
C MET A 589 12.49 -6.53 23.80
N ALA A 590 12.98 -5.47 23.19
CA ALA A 590 12.84 -5.21 21.77
C ALA A 590 13.47 -6.31 20.91
N ARG A 591 14.69 -6.76 21.30
CA ARG A 591 15.36 -7.90 20.64
C ARG A 591 14.60 -9.20 20.79
N ARG A 592 14.08 -9.52 22.00
CA ARG A 592 13.28 -10.74 22.24
C ARG A 592 11.96 -10.74 21.46
N ALA A 593 11.33 -9.57 21.33
CA ALA A 593 10.08 -9.40 20.60
C ALA A 593 10.30 -9.16 19.08
N ALA A 594 11.53 -9.08 18.60
CA ALA A 594 11.90 -8.74 17.22
C ALA A 594 11.24 -7.45 16.70
N VAL A 595 11.12 -6.44 17.57
CA VAL A 595 10.53 -5.12 17.25
C VAL A 595 11.51 -3.99 17.56
N PRO A 596 11.39 -2.81 16.92
CA PRO A 596 12.15 -1.62 17.30
C PRO A 596 11.90 -1.21 18.75
N ALA A 597 12.93 -0.69 19.42
CA ALA A 597 12.88 -0.36 20.85
C ALA A 597 11.76 0.62 21.23
N TYR A 598 11.41 1.55 20.35
CA TYR A 598 10.34 2.53 20.57
C TYR A 598 8.93 1.90 20.59
N VAL A 599 8.74 0.72 20.00
CA VAL A 599 7.47 -0.02 20.03
C VAL A 599 7.17 -0.50 21.44
N ILE A 600 8.19 -0.83 22.23
CA ILE A 600 8.04 -1.19 23.63
C ILE A 600 7.73 0.07 24.44
N PHE A 601 8.65 1.05 24.48
CA PHE A 601 8.47 2.35 25.11
C PHE A 601 9.29 3.44 24.42
N HIS A 602 8.74 4.65 24.33
CA HIS A 602 9.48 5.84 23.91
C HIS A 602 10.49 6.28 24.97
N ASP A 603 11.57 6.94 24.56
CA ASP A 603 12.59 7.48 25.48
C ASP A 603 11.97 8.39 26.51
N ARG A 604 11.03 9.26 26.13
CA ARG A 604 10.29 10.15 27.03
C ARG A 604 9.52 9.42 28.13
N THR A 605 8.95 8.24 27.81
CA THR A 605 8.27 7.41 28.82
C THR A 605 9.27 6.86 29.83
N LEU A 606 10.43 6.35 29.36
CA LEU A 606 11.49 5.87 30.24
C LEU A 606 12.13 6.98 31.07
N GLU A 607 12.26 8.18 30.51
CA GLU A 607 12.70 9.38 31.22
C GLU A 607 11.70 9.77 32.33
N ALA A 608 10.41 9.68 32.06
CA ALA A 608 9.37 9.92 33.07
C ALA A 608 9.41 8.86 34.18
N VAL A 609 9.62 7.58 33.85
CA VAL A 609 9.79 6.49 34.84
C VAL A 609 11.05 6.70 35.68
N ALA A 610 12.19 7.02 35.05
CA ALA A 610 13.44 7.29 35.76
C ALA A 610 13.34 8.49 36.71
N ALA A 611 12.65 9.56 36.28
CA ALA A 611 12.47 10.75 37.08
C ALA A 611 11.50 10.54 38.25
N ALA A 612 10.43 9.77 38.03
CA ALA A 612 9.37 9.53 39.04
C ALA A 612 9.71 8.40 40.02
N ARG A 613 10.59 7.46 39.60
CA ARG A 613 10.99 6.27 40.42
C ARG A 613 9.79 5.56 41.06
N PRO A 614 8.80 5.11 40.26
CA PRO A 614 7.58 4.49 40.78
C PRO A 614 7.90 3.18 41.51
N ARG A 615 7.10 2.89 42.55
CA ARG A 615 7.20 1.66 43.36
C ARG A 615 5.95 0.77 43.27
N THR A 616 4.90 1.25 42.63
CA THR A 616 3.64 0.52 42.47
C THR A 616 3.08 0.68 41.04
N HIS A 617 2.21 -0.25 40.63
CA HIS A 617 1.50 -0.18 39.36
C HIS A 617 0.65 1.08 39.21
N ASP A 618 0.02 1.54 40.28
CA ASP A 618 -0.78 2.77 40.26
C ASP A 618 0.08 4.01 39.96
N GLN A 619 1.30 4.04 40.50
CA GLN A 619 2.24 5.11 40.22
C GLN A 619 2.75 5.04 38.77
N LEU A 620 2.90 3.83 38.17
CA LEU A 620 3.21 3.66 36.76
C LEU A 620 2.05 4.15 35.87
N LEU A 621 0.80 3.85 36.24
CA LEU A 621 -0.40 4.30 35.52
C LEU A 621 -0.56 5.82 35.49
N ALA A 622 -0.04 6.53 36.48
CA ALA A 622 -0.05 7.98 36.53
C ALA A 622 0.96 8.65 35.58
N LEU A 623 1.88 7.88 34.99
CA LEU A 623 2.93 8.41 34.12
C LEU A 623 2.50 8.47 32.64
N PRO A 624 2.90 9.52 31.90
CA PRO A 624 2.55 9.65 30.50
C PRO A 624 3.15 8.51 29.64
N GLY A 625 2.31 7.89 28.80
CA GLY A 625 2.72 6.79 27.92
C GLY A 625 2.63 5.39 28.53
N LEU A 626 2.12 5.27 29.77
CA LEU A 626 1.89 4.02 30.48
C LEU A 626 0.38 3.84 30.71
N GLY A 627 -0.28 3.12 29.81
CA GLY A 627 -1.67 2.71 29.96
C GLY A 627 -1.81 1.32 30.61
N PRO A 628 -3.04 0.91 31.03
CA PRO A 628 -3.29 -0.36 31.73
C PRO A 628 -2.70 -1.58 31.03
N VAL A 629 -2.80 -1.65 29.72
CA VAL A 629 -2.26 -2.78 28.90
C VAL A 629 -0.74 -2.88 29.02
N LYS A 630 -0.03 -1.75 29.01
CA LYS A 630 1.44 -1.73 29.10
C LYS A 630 1.91 -1.99 30.54
N VAL A 631 1.19 -1.47 31.52
CA VAL A 631 1.48 -1.72 32.93
C VAL A 631 1.24 -3.18 33.29
N ASN A 632 0.14 -3.79 32.85
CA ASN A 632 -0.09 -5.22 33.06
C ASN A 632 0.94 -6.12 32.38
N ARG A 633 1.53 -5.66 31.26
CA ARG A 633 2.49 -6.47 30.50
C ARG A 633 3.95 -6.31 30.93
N TYR A 634 4.31 -5.12 31.37
CA TYR A 634 5.71 -4.74 31.62
C TYR A 634 5.92 -4.08 32.99
N GLY A 635 4.84 -3.91 33.78
CA GLY A 635 4.89 -3.13 35.02
C GLY A 635 5.84 -3.73 36.05
N ASP A 636 5.77 -5.04 36.30
CA ASP A 636 6.63 -5.72 37.26
C ASP A 636 8.12 -5.57 36.87
N GLU A 637 8.46 -5.81 35.59
CA GLU A 637 9.84 -5.68 35.12
C GLU A 637 10.34 -4.23 35.18
N LEU A 638 9.48 -3.23 34.92
CA LEU A 638 9.84 -1.82 35.06
C LEU A 638 10.11 -1.44 36.52
N LEU A 639 9.28 -1.91 37.45
CA LEU A 639 9.45 -1.69 38.89
C LEU A 639 10.71 -2.35 39.40
N ASP A 640 11.03 -3.57 38.94
CA ASP A 640 12.25 -4.28 39.29
C ASP A 640 13.51 -3.53 38.82
N VAL A 641 13.53 -3.03 37.59
CA VAL A 641 14.64 -2.22 37.07
C VAL A 641 14.81 -0.94 37.89
N VAL A 642 13.70 -0.26 38.23
CA VAL A 642 13.74 0.96 39.05
C VAL A 642 14.22 0.65 40.47
N ALA A 643 13.77 -0.43 41.09
CA ALA A 643 14.16 -0.84 42.44
C ALA A 643 15.65 -1.22 42.49
N THR A 644 16.15 -1.93 41.46
CA THR A 644 17.55 -2.41 41.42
C THR A 644 18.56 -1.28 41.21
N HIS A 645 18.19 -0.23 40.47
CA HIS A 645 19.14 0.84 40.08
C HIS A 645 18.77 2.21 40.68
N GLY A 646 17.68 2.30 41.47
CA GLY A 646 17.13 3.53 42.05
C GLY A 646 17.47 3.75 43.50
N GLY A 647 18.40 2.94 44.10
CA GLY A 647 18.84 3.02 45.47
C GLY A 647 19.78 4.18 45.75
#